data_bb9b7b3a193b1063404050e12b82ae4c
#
_entry.id   bb9b7b3a193b1063404050e12b82ae4c
#
_cell.length_a   1.000
_cell.length_b   1.000
_cell.length_c   1.000
_cell.angle_alpha   90.00
_cell.angle_beta   90.00
_cell.angle_gamma   90.00
#
_symmetry.space_group_name_H-M   'P 1'
#
loop_
_entity.id
_entity.type
_entity.pdbx_description
1 polymer ?
#
loop_
_entity_poly.entity_id
_entity_poly.type
_entity_poly.pdbx_seq_one_letter_code
_entity_poly.pdbx_strand_id
1 'polypeptide(L)'
;MRAESWTWQHPDRSSPAVEDLSLDIRPGERVLITGASGSGKSTLLHGLAGVLPAEGASISGRLLIDGAEPSQRRGRAGLMQQDPEAAVVLSRVGDDVAFAPENLAVPRKEIPDRVREALQAVGLERLPLEHPTAQLSGGQKQRLALTGILAMRPGLLLLDEPTANLDPDGALQVRDAVLSAAEATGATLLVVEHRTHRWAAAMDRIVRLDAGQSGSWAGHDSSGQYSADENSPGQHSPDHFLAALPDWSPPSPAGETLLRAEELAVHRHPPTTTWRSHQPPAPVLSRVSLSVRGGEAVAVTGPNGVGKSTLLLTLAGLIPRHGGRLDPDPETMTPRELIGHSGVVFQEPEHQFLRATVAEELDHRQDLLERLRLSHVAQANPFTLSGGEKRRLSVGTALASGAQILLLDEPTTGQDAAAFADLVTLLRDHLDTGGAVIAVTHDQDLLTALQARRLEVTSCSPTASSQEQPSAEAPETASSPELPGFGAVRSTSWLGRRGPLGKLIALVLITLALVASIDLVSAAVVVMGCFALLPLAGIRPLALMRRIWPFAVGALLAVWGTAIAGEESGRVLVDFGFTTVSTGSVMLGLALGLRGFAMVLPSVIILSTTDPTDLADSLAQQLKLPARFVLGALAAMRLMGMLAQQWTTLGHARRARGLGKGRGFGSRLASTLSQIFGLLVQAIRTATRLAVTMESRGFDGGPRSWARPAQFTAADLLVVLGGAALAAAATAAAMAAGTWSLVW
;
A
#
# COMPACT_ATOMS: atom_id res chain seq x y z
N MET A 1 -25.37 -13.19 16.77
CA MET A 1 -25.66 -11.97 15.97
C MET A 1 -27.04 -12.09 15.36
N ARG A 2 -27.75 -10.96 15.20
CA ARG A 2 -29.10 -10.97 14.63
C ARG A 2 -29.32 -9.75 13.73
N ALA A 3 -29.80 -9.97 12.52
CA ALA A 3 -30.34 -8.96 11.61
C ALA A 3 -31.85 -9.15 11.53
N GLU A 4 -32.62 -8.08 11.74
CA GLU A 4 -34.09 -8.07 11.72
C GLU A 4 -34.55 -7.07 10.66
N SER A 5 -34.94 -7.58 9.45
CA SER A 5 -35.34 -6.78 8.29
C SER A 5 -34.38 -5.61 8.03
N TRP A 6 -33.08 -5.86 8.17
CA TRP A 6 -32.06 -4.82 8.06
C TRP A 6 -31.82 -4.41 6.64
N THR A 7 -31.97 -3.11 6.37
CA THR A 7 -31.70 -2.49 5.07
C THR A 7 -30.67 -1.39 5.25
N TRP A 8 -29.73 -1.33 4.32
CA TRP A 8 -28.70 -0.30 4.26
C TRP A 8 -28.52 0.25 2.87
N GLN A 9 -28.60 1.60 2.73
CA GLN A 9 -28.37 2.30 1.50
C GLN A 9 -27.31 3.40 1.66
N HIS A 10 -26.31 3.40 0.80
CA HIS A 10 -25.31 4.47 0.76
C HIS A 10 -25.92 5.80 0.34
N PRO A 11 -25.41 6.95 0.86
CA PRO A 11 -25.94 8.29 0.57
C PRO A 11 -26.05 8.61 -0.94
N ASP A 12 -25.07 8.14 -1.73
CA ASP A 12 -24.91 8.47 -3.14
C ASP A 12 -25.48 7.39 -4.09
N ARG A 13 -26.22 6.41 -3.57
CA ARG A 13 -26.81 5.33 -4.37
C ARG A 13 -28.32 5.39 -4.36
N SER A 14 -28.93 5.11 -5.53
CA SER A 14 -30.39 5.06 -5.67
C SER A 14 -31.01 3.75 -5.17
N SER A 15 -30.21 2.69 -5.02
CA SER A 15 -30.65 1.37 -4.56
C SER A 15 -29.90 0.97 -3.27
N PRO A 16 -30.56 0.24 -2.36
CA PRO A 16 -29.92 -0.27 -1.16
C PRO A 16 -28.79 -1.26 -1.50
N ALA A 17 -27.74 -1.25 -0.70
CA ALA A 17 -26.65 -2.23 -0.80
C ALA A 17 -27.04 -3.56 -0.14
N VAL A 18 -27.88 -3.52 0.87
CA VAL A 18 -28.51 -4.68 1.54
C VAL A 18 -29.98 -4.31 1.75
N GLU A 19 -30.90 -5.19 1.38
CA GLU A 19 -32.34 -4.94 1.48
C GLU A 19 -33.01 -6.08 2.26
N ASP A 20 -33.82 -5.71 3.28
CA ASP A 20 -34.66 -6.59 4.11
C ASP A 20 -33.97 -7.87 4.60
N LEU A 21 -32.71 -7.73 5.06
CA LEU A 21 -31.91 -8.84 5.54
C LEU A 21 -32.43 -9.33 6.91
N SER A 22 -32.86 -10.59 6.98
CA SER A 22 -33.18 -11.29 8.22
C SER A 22 -32.27 -12.49 8.39
N LEU A 23 -31.38 -12.46 9.40
CA LEU A 23 -30.37 -13.48 9.62
C LEU A 23 -30.09 -13.62 11.11
N ASP A 24 -30.11 -14.85 11.62
CA ASP A 24 -29.71 -15.19 12.99
C ASP A 24 -28.52 -16.16 12.97
N ILE A 25 -27.43 -15.77 13.66
CA ILE A 25 -26.21 -16.57 13.81
C ILE A 25 -25.93 -16.78 15.28
N ARG A 26 -25.76 -18.04 15.66
CA ARG A 26 -25.55 -18.47 17.04
C ARG A 26 -24.11 -18.20 17.51
N PRO A 27 -23.87 -17.99 18.80
CA PRO A 27 -22.52 -17.94 19.35
C PRO A 27 -21.73 -19.21 19.01
N GLY A 28 -20.47 -19.01 18.52
CA GLY A 28 -19.58 -20.10 18.12
C GLY A 28 -19.88 -20.72 16.76
N GLU A 29 -20.94 -20.31 16.07
CA GLU A 29 -21.28 -20.83 14.73
C GLU A 29 -20.28 -20.31 13.68
N ARG A 30 -19.89 -21.19 12.74
CA ARG A 30 -19.01 -20.89 11.61
C ARG A 30 -19.84 -20.79 10.33
N VAL A 31 -19.93 -19.59 9.78
CA VAL A 31 -20.81 -19.30 8.63
C VAL A 31 -20.00 -18.82 7.44
N LEU A 32 -20.20 -19.45 6.28
CA LEU A 32 -19.67 -19.00 5.01
C LEU A 32 -20.76 -18.19 4.27
N ILE A 33 -20.43 -16.94 3.92
CA ILE A 33 -21.31 -16.06 3.13
C ILE A 33 -20.86 -16.05 1.69
N THR A 34 -21.77 -16.40 0.78
CA THR A 34 -21.55 -16.44 -0.66
C THR A 34 -22.51 -15.50 -1.38
N GLY A 35 -22.33 -15.28 -2.65
CA GLY A 35 -23.24 -14.46 -3.48
C GLY A 35 -22.49 -13.66 -4.56
N ALA A 36 -23.25 -13.08 -5.48
CA ALA A 36 -22.72 -12.29 -6.58
C ALA A 36 -21.90 -11.08 -6.09
N SER A 37 -21.01 -10.58 -6.93
CA SER A 37 -20.30 -9.32 -6.66
C SER A 37 -21.32 -8.19 -6.57
N GLY A 38 -21.21 -7.35 -5.53
CA GLY A 38 -22.17 -6.27 -5.28
C GLY A 38 -23.43 -6.66 -4.51
N SER A 39 -23.60 -7.92 -4.06
CA SER A 39 -24.77 -8.35 -3.28
C SER A 39 -24.79 -7.86 -1.81
N GLY A 40 -23.86 -6.98 -1.40
CA GLY A 40 -23.87 -6.39 -0.06
C GLY A 40 -23.08 -7.16 1.01
N LYS A 41 -22.30 -8.20 0.64
CA LYS A 41 -21.52 -9.03 1.59
C LYS A 41 -20.57 -8.19 2.45
N SER A 42 -19.72 -7.39 1.84
CA SER A 42 -18.78 -6.50 2.57
C SER A 42 -19.53 -5.43 3.38
N THR A 43 -20.68 -4.94 2.88
CA THR A 43 -21.52 -3.98 3.62
C THR A 43 -22.07 -4.62 4.90
N LEU A 44 -22.49 -5.88 4.85
CA LEU A 44 -22.91 -6.63 6.04
C LEU A 44 -21.77 -6.77 7.05
N LEU A 45 -20.56 -7.16 6.59
CA LEU A 45 -19.39 -7.27 7.48
C LEU A 45 -19.02 -5.92 8.12
N HIS A 46 -19.05 -4.84 7.34
CA HIS A 46 -18.80 -3.47 7.85
C HIS A 46 -19.89 -3.04 8.85
N GLY A 47 -21.15 -3.38 8.58
CA GLY A 47 -22.25 -3.14 9.52
C GLY A 47 -22.05 -3.84 10.84
N LEU A 48 -21.67 -5.13 10.81
CA LEU A 48 -21.35 -5.93 11.99
C LEU A 48 -20.09 -5.44 12.71
N ALA A 49 -19.13 -4.90 12.01
CA ALA A 49 -17.96 -4.28 12.64
C ALA A 49 -18.26 -2.90 13.27
N GLY A 50 -19.44 -2.32 12.99
CA GLY A 50 -19.84 -0.99 13.48
C GLY A 50 -19.09 0.17 12.82
N VAL A 51 -18.57 -0.02 11.58
CA VAL A 51 -17.73 0.96 10.85
C VAL A 51 -18.43 1.57 9.63
N LEU A 52 -19.73 1.30 9.44
CA LEU A 52 -20.49 1.95 8.37
C LEU A 52 -20.76 3.42 8.72
N PRO A 53 -20.57 4.36 7.77
CA PRO A 53 -20.87 5.77 8.01
C PRO A 53 -22.39 5.98 8.15
N ALA A 54 -22.83 6.54 9.28
CA ALA A 54 -24.24 6.81 9.52
C ALA A 54 -24.74 8.11 8.85
N GLU A 55 -23.84 9.05 8.56
CA GLU A 55 -24.20 10.35 7.99
C GLU A 55 -24.72 10.19 6.55
N GLY A 56 -25.96 10.59 6.33
CA GLY A 56 -26.61 10.57 5.03
C GLY A 56 -27.07 9.19 4.53
N ALA A 57 -26.78 8.12 5.26
CA ALA A 57 -27.24 6.77 4.91
C ALA A 57 -28.72 6.57 5.26
N SER A 58 -29.45 5.80 4.44
CA SER A 58 -30.80 5.33 4.78
C SER A 58 -30.71 3.95 5.43
N ILE A 59 -31.22 3.84 6.64
CA ILE A 59 -31.16 2.62 7.44
C ILE A 59 -32.58 2.27 7.91
N SER A 60 -32.98 1.00 7.77
CA SER A 60 -34.19 0.46 8.38
C SER A 60 -33.93 -0.93 8.96
N GLY A 61 -34.83 -1.40 9.83
CA GLY A 61 -34.64 -2.64 10.59
C GLY A 61 -33.56 -2.52 11.66
N ARG A 62 -33.02 -3.66 12.11
CA ARG A 62 -32.02 -3.70 13.20
C ARG A 62 -30.89 -4.68 12.87
N LEU A 63 -29.66 -4.29 13.23
CA LEU A 63 -28.50 -5.17 13.22
C LEU A 63 -27.91 -5.19 14.64
N LEU A 64 -27.83 -6.38 15.25
CA LEU A 64 -27.49 -6.53 16.66
C LEU A 64 -26.37 -7.56 16.88
N ILE A 65 -25.43 -7.23 17.77
CA ILE A 65 -24.45 -8.18 18.33
C ILE A 65 -24.66 -8.22 19.84
N ASP A 66 -24.87 -9.42 20.39
CA ASP A 66 -25.16 -9.63 21.81
C ASP A 66 -26.31 -8.69 22.33
N GLY A 67 -27.33 -8.47 21.48
CA GLY A 67 -28.52 -7.66 21.79
C GLY A 67 -28.32 -6.14 21.74
N ALA A 68 -27.17 -5.65 21.33
CA ALA A 68 -26.90 -4.21 21.17
C ALA A 68 -26.42 -3.89 19.74
N GLU A 69 -26.50 -2.63 19.37
CA GLU A 69 -25.96 -2.15 18.10
C GLU A 69 -24.42 -2.36 18.01
N PRO A 70 -23.88 -2.72 16.85
CA PRO A 70 -22.44 -2.98 16.69
C PRO A 70 -21.55 -1.80 17.13
N SER A 71 -21.96 -0.57 16.86
CA SER A 71 -21.27 0.66 17.26
C SER A 71 -21.06 0.81 18.77
N GLN A 72 -21.96 0.19 19.57
CA GLN A 72 -21.90 0.20 21.03
C GLN A 72 -21.05 -0.95 21.61
N ARG A 73 -20.61 -1.90 20.79
CA ARG A 73 -19.90 -3.12 21.19
C ARG A 73 -18.49 -3.19 20.60
N ARG A 74 -17.72 -2.12 20.76
CA ARG A 74 -16.36 -2.04 20.24
C ARG A 74 -15.44 -3.15 20.72
N GLY A 75 -14.61 -3.64 19.82
CA GLY A 75 -13.71 -4.76 20.06
C GLY A 75 -14.42 -6.12 20.15
N ARG A 76 -15.74 -6.17 20.06
CA ARG A 76 -16.49 -7.43 20.04
C ARG A 76 -16.37 -8.14 18.69
N ALA A 77 -16.34 -7.40 17.61
CA ALA A 77 -16.10 -7.89 16.26
C ALA A 77 -14.71 -7.46 15.78
N GLY A 78 -13.99 -8.39 15.17
CA GLY A 78 -12.72 -8.14 14.48
C GLY A 78 -12.93 -8.28 12.97
N LEU A 79 -12.68 -7.22 12.20
CA LEU A 79 -12.88 -7.18 10.75
C LEU A 79 -11.56 -7.25 10.01
N MET A 80 -11.42 -8.24 9.12
CA MET A 80 -10.38 -8.32 8.10
C MET A 80 -10.94 -7.84 6.77
N GLN A 81 -10.36 -6.80 6.21
CA GLN A 81 -10.73 -6.28 4.90
C GLN A 81 -9.98 -6.99 3.79
N GLN A 82 -10.54 -6.95 2.57
CA GLN A 82 -9.98 -7.54 1.36
C GLN A 82 -8.60 -6.98 0.98
N ASP A 83 -8.31 -5.69 1.26
CA ASP A 83 -7.07 -5.01 0.87
C ASP A 83 -5.98 -5.14 1.96
N PRO A 84 -4.93 -5.97 1.76
CA PRO A 84 -3.88 -6.17 2.75
C PRO A 84 -3.01 -4.92 2.98
N GLU A 85 -2.90 -4.01 2.02
CA GLU A 85 -2.13 -2.76 2.16
C GLU A 85 -2.82 -1.79 3.13
N ALA A 86 -4.14 -1.65 3.01
CA ALA A 86 -4.95 -0.84 3.91
C ALA A 86 -5.15 -1.49 5.29
N ALA A 87 -4.97 -2.82 5.39
CA ALA A 87 -5.18 -3.57 6.62
C ALA A 87 -4.05 -3.39 7.65
N VAL A 88 -2.85 -2.98 7.24
CA VAL A 88 -1.73 -2.71 8.16
C VAL A 88 -1.75 -1.22 8.55
N VAL A 89 -1.63 -0.88 9.83
CA VAL A 89 -1.73 0.49 10.35
C VAL A 89 -0.36 1.10 10.69
N LEU A 90 0.52 0.32 11.33
CA LEU A 90 1.80 0.82 11.83
C LEU A 90 2.99 0.28 11.04
N SER A 91 4.14 0.95 11.20
CA SER A 91 5.35 0.68 10.40
C SER A 91 6.15 -0.55 10.84
N ARG A 92 5.90 -1.09 12.05
CA ARG A 92 6.58 -2.26 12.60
C ARG A 92 5.58 -3.38 12.90
N VAL A 93 5.99 -4.64 12.70
CA VAL A 93 5.14 -5.82 12.93
C VAL A 93 4.60 -5.86 14.35
N GLY A 94 5.46 -5.72 15.37
CA GLY A 94 5.04 -5.79 16.78
C GLY A 94 4.08 -4.68 17.18
N ASP A 95 4.30 -3.46 16.69
CA ASP A 95 3.45 -2.30 16.98
C ASP A 95 2.10 -2.43 16.28
N ASP A 96 2.07 -2.94 15.04
CA ASP A 96 0.82 -3.14 14.29
C ASP A 96 -0.08 -4.20 14.95
N VAL A 97 0.49 -5.30 15.43
CA VAL A 97 -0.26 -6.34 16.17
C VAL A 97 -0.72 -5.82 17.53
N ALA A 98 0.09 -5.04 18.23
CA ALA A 98 -0.25 -4.45 19.52
C ALA A 98 -1.30 -3.35 19.44
N PHE A 99 -1.50 -2.74 18.26
CA PHE A 99 -2.37 -1.57 18.04
C PHE A 99 -3.79 -1.78 18.56
N ALA A 100 -4.39 -2.91 18.25
CA ALA A 100 -5.76 -3.22 18.67
C ALA A 100 -5.90 -3.52 20.17
N PRO A 101 -5.09 -4.40 20.80
CA PRO A 101 -5.08 -4.55 22.25
C PRO A 101 -4.85 -3.25 23.01
N GLU A 102 -4.00 -2.37 22.51
CA GLU A 102 -3.77 -1.05 23.12
C GLU A 102 -5.00 -0.16 23.07
N ASN A 103 -5.72 -0.09 21.93
CA ASN A 103 -6.96 0.67 21.77
C ASN A 103 -8.08 0.15 22.67
N LEU A 104 -8.09 -1.15 22.95
CA LEU A 104 -9.04 -1.80 23.85
C LEU A 104 -8.63 -1.72 25.33
N ALA A 105 -7.60 -0.94 25.65
CA ALA A 105 -7.07 -0.76 26.99
C ALA A 105 -6.70 -2.08 27.71
N VAL A 106 -6.23 -3.08 26.95
CA VAL A 106 -5.74 -4.34 27.53
C VAL A 106 -4.56 -4.03 28.47
N PRO A 107 -4.49 -4.68 29.64
CA PRO A 107 -3.38 -4.45 30.57
C PRO A 107 -2.03 -4.66 29.89
N ARG A 108 -1.12 -3.70 30.06
CA ARG A 108 0.19 -3.71 29.40
C ARG A 108 0.94 -5.04 29.51
N LYS A 109 0.82 -5.70 30.67
CA LYS A 109 1.53 -6.96 30.93
C LYS A 109 1.06 -8.12 30.04
N GLU A 110 -0.19 -8.08 29.56
CA GLU A 110 -0.79 -9.11 28.72
C GLU A 110 -0.49 -8.90 27.22
N ILE A 111 -0.23 -7.66 26.76
CA ILE A 111 -0.09 -7.35 25.34
C ILE A 111 1.05 -8.15 24.68
N PRO A 112 2.25 -8.28 25.27
CA PRO A 112 3.34 -9.03 24.64
C PRO A 112 3.02 -10.50 24.41
N ASP A 113 2.27 -11.12 25.32
CA ASP A 113 1.86 -12.53 25.20
C ASP A 113 0.82 -12.67 24.09
N ARG A 114 -0.20 -11.81 24.06
CA ARG A 114 -1.20 -11.79 22.97
C ARG A 114 -0.57 -11.59 21.61
N VAL A 115 0.41 -10.69 21.48
CA VAL A 115 1.16 -10.46 20.23
C VAL A 115 1.92 -11.72 19.81
N ARG A 116 2.60 -12.38 20.74
CA ARG A 116 3.37 -13.60 20.44
C ARG A 116 2.48 -14.75 20.02
N GLU A 117 1.41 -15.00 20.77
CA GLU A 117 0.42 -16.05 20.47
C GLU A 117 -0.23 -15.83 19.09
N ALA A 118 -0.63 -14.59 18.80
CA ALA A 118 -1.24 -14.26 17.51
C ALA A 118 -0.27 -14.41 16.33
N LEU A 119 1.01 -14.01 16.48
CA LEU A 119 2.04 -14.24 15.46
C LEU A 119 2.31 -15.72 15.22
N GLN A 120 2.35 -16.52 16.30
CA GLN A 120 2.53 -17.97 16.21
C GLN A 120 1.36 -18.65 15.51
N ALA A 121 0.12 -18.23 15.78
CA ALA A 121 -1.07 -18.80 15.18
C ALA A 121 -1.07 -18.70 13.64
N VAL A 122 -0.47 -17.65 13.07
CA VAL A 122 -0.40 -17.43 11.60
C VAL A 122 0.94 -17.78 10.97
N GLY A 123 1.87 -18.41 11.73
CA GLY A 123 3.20 -18.78 11.23
C GLY A 123 4.13 -17.59 10.92
N LEU A 124 4.01 -16.50 11.67
CA LEU A 124 4.87 -15.32 11.58
C LEU A 124 5.81 -15.15 12.80
N GLU A 125 5.95 -16.16 13.64
CA GLU A 125 6.75 -16.13 14.89
C GLU A 125 8.24 -15.86 14.66
N ARG A 126 8.75 -16.15 13.44
CA ARG A 126 10.16 -15.93 13.07
C ARG A 126 10.46 -14.48 12.69
N LEU A 127 9.43 -13.65 12.46
CA LEU A 127 9.63 -12.25 12.12
C LEU A 127 10.00 -11.45 13.38
N PRO A 128 11.09 -10.66 13.36
CA PRO A 128 11.38 -9.73 14.44
C PRO A 128 10.23 -8.74 14.65
N LEU A 129 9.92 -8.38 15.89
CA LEU A 129 8.86 -7.41 16.18
C LEU A 129 9.14 -6.03 15.60
N GLU A 130 10.42 -5.69 15.44
CA GLU A 130 10.91 -4.45 14.82
C GLU A 130 10.91 -4.50 13.29
N HIS A 131 10.56 -5.64 12.67
CA HIS A 131 10.59 -5.77 11.22
C HIS A 131 9.66 -4.76 10.54
N PRO A 132 10.13 -4.01 9.53
CA PRO A 132 9.31 -3.02 8.83
C PRO A 132 8.17 -3.68 8.05
N THR A 133 6.93 -3.25 8.29
CA THR A 133 5.76 -3.79 7.60
C THR A 133 5.75 -3.51 6.09
N ALA A 134 6.44 -2.47 5.64
CA ALA A 134 6.61 -2.15 4.23
C ALA A 134 7.43 -3.19 3.44
N GLN A 135 8.28 -3.98 4.13
CA GLN A 135 9.12 -5.01 3.51
C GLN A 135 8.43 -6.38 3.43
N LEU A 136 7.24 -6.51 4.00
CA LEU A 136 6.48 -7.75 3.94
C LEU A 136 5.89 -7.99 2.55
N SER A 137 5.86 -9.27 2.14
CA SER A 137 5.12 -9.68 0.94
C SER A 137 3.61 -9.51 1.13
N GLY A 138 2.83 -9.48 0.05
CA GLY A 138 1.36 -9.37 0.13
C GLY A 138 0.73 -10.44 1.04
N GLY A 139 1.16 -11.70 0.91
CA GLY A 139 0.70 -12.79 1.77
C GLY A 139 1.12 -12.63 3.25
N GLN A 140 2.32 -12.08 3.51
CA GLN A 140 2.74 -11.77 4.88
C GLN A 140 1.92 -10.62 5.46
N LYS A 141 1.61 -9.57 4.67
CA LYS A 141 0.73 -8.47 5.11
C LYS A 141 -0.68 -8.96 5.43
N GLN A 142 -1.21 -9.88 4.63
CA GLN A 142 -2.52 -10.49 4.88
C GLN A 142 -2.53 -11.29 6.18
N ARG A 143 -1.50 -12.12 6.41
CA ARG A 143 -1.34 -12.83 7.69
C ARG A 143 -1.13 -11.87 8.87
N LEU A 144 -0.39 -10.78 8.68
CA LEU A 144 -0.21 -9.75 9.71
C LEU A 144 -1.54 -9.04 10.04
N ALA A 145 -2.37 -8.74 9.03
CA ALA A 145 -3.70 -8.17 9.25
C ALA A 145 -4.57 -9.08 10.12
N LEU A 146 -4.57 -10.38 9.83
CA LEU A 146 -5.25 -11.39 10.65
C LEU A 146 -4.67 -11.45 12.07
N THR A 147 -3.35 -11.40 12.22
CA THR A 147 -2.68 -11.38 13.53
C THR A 147 -3.16 -10.23 14.41
N GLY A 148 -3.29 -9.02 13.83
CA GLY A 148 -3.79 -7.84 14.54
C GLY A 148 -5.23 -8.03 15.06
N ILE A 149 -6.07 -8.77 14.32
CA ILE A 149 -7.43 -9.11 14.72
C ILE A 149 -7.43 -10.20 15.81
N LEU A 150 -6.64 -11.25 15.65
CA LEU A 150 -6.54 -12.33 16.63
C LEU A 150 -6.03 -11.84 18.00
N ALA A 151 -5.11 -10.87 18.01
CA ALA A 151 -4.60 -10.25 19.22
C ALA A 151 -5.68 -9.49 20.02
N MET A 152 -6.77 -9.06 19.38
CA MET A 152 -7.95 -8.47 20.05
C MET A 152 -8.69 -9.53 20.89
N ARG A 153 -8.63 -10.81 20.49
CA ARG A 153 -9.50 -11.89 20.98
C ARG A 153 -10.99 -11.54 20.86
N PRO A 154 -11.48 -11.21 19.65
CA PRO A 154 -12.87 -10.82 19.45
C PRO A 154 -13.81 -12.01 19.64
N GLY A 155 -15.06 -11.75 20.01
CA GLY A 155 -16.10 -12.78 20.06
C GLY A 155 -16.73 -13.08 18.70
N LEU A 156 -16.49 -12.22 17.69
CA LEU A 156 -16.98 -12.36 16.33
C LEU A 156 -15.83 -12.03 15.34
N LEU A 157 -15.44 -13.00 14.54
CA LEU A 157 -14.45 -12.88 13.49
C LEU A 157 -15.17 -12.65 12.15
N LEU A 158 -14.88 -11.53 11.49
CA LEU A 158 -15.45 -11.10 10.22
C LEU A 158 -14.34 -11.06 9.18
N LEU A 159 -14.35 -11.94 8.19
CA LEU A 159 -13.26 -12.07 7.22
C LEU A 159 -13.80 -11.87 5.80
N ASP A 160 -13.30 -10.82 5.13
CA ASP A 160 -13.67 -10.52 3.74
C ASP A 160 -12.56 -11.00 2.81
N GLU A 161 -12.80 -12.11 2.10
CA GLU A 161 -11.88 -12.78 1.18
C GLU A 161 -10.48 -13.02 1.77
N PRO A 162 -10.36 -13.72 2.91
CA PRO A 162 -9.09 -13.86 3.63
C PRO A 162 -8.02 -14.63 2.87
N THR A 163 -8.37 -15.36 1.80
CA THR A 163 -7.45 -16.18 1.01
C THR A 163 -7.23 -15.71 -0.43
N ALA A 164 -7.79 -14.55 -0.82
CA ALA A 164 -7.84 -14.11 -2.21
C ALA A 164 -6.47 -13.86 -2.87
N ASN A 165 -5.49 -13.33 -2.14
CA ASN A 165 -4.18 -12.93 -2.69
C ASN A 165 -3.04 -13.90 -2.28
N LEU A 166 -3.39 -15.12 -1.86
CA LEU A 166 -2.44 -16.09 -1.36
C LEU A 166 -2.20 -17.20 -2.39
N ASP A 167 -0.97 -17.72 -2.37
CA ASP A 167 -0.69 -19.00 -3.02
C ASP A 167 -1.46 -20.15 -2.30
N PRO A 168 -1.61 -21.30 -2.92
CA PRO A 168 -2.41 -22.40 -2.36
C PRO A 168 -2.00 -22.81 -0.95
N ASP A 169 -0.69 -22.86 -0.67
CA ASP A 169 -0.17 -23.25 0.64
C ASP A 169 -0.42 -22.16 1.70
N GLY A 170 -0.22 -20.90 1.34
CA GLY A 170 -0.53 -19.75 2.20
C GLY A 170 -2.02 -19.64 2.51
N ALA A 171 -2.90 -19.97 1.56
CA ALA A 171 -4.34 -19.99 1.75
C ALA A 171 -4.77 -21.06 2.77
N LEU A 172 -4.18 -22.26 2.70
CA LEU A 172 -4.43 -23.32 3.67
C LEU A 172 -3.94 -22.92 5.07
N GLN A 173 -2.72 -22.34 5.16
CA GLN A 173 -2.19 -21.87 6.44
C GLN A 173 -3.08 -20.81 7.11
N VAL A 174 -3.58 -19.84 6.33
CA VAL A 174 -4.51 -18.81 6.85
C VAL A 174 -5.83 -19.42 7.30
N ARG A 175 -6.41 -20.31 6.50
CA ARG A 175 -7.65 -21.03 6.87
C ARG A 175 -7.48 -21.78 8.19
N ASP A 176 -6.44 -22.59 8.32
CA ASP A 176 -6.20 -23.42 9.50
C ASP A 176 -5.92 -22.57 10.75
N ALA A 177 -5.20 -21.44 10.58
CA ALA A 177 -4.97 -20.47 11.65
C ALA A 177 -6.29 -19.84 12.15
N VAL A 178 -7.17 -19.44 11.23
CA VAL A 178 -8.50 -18.87 11.56
C VAL A 178 -9.36 -19.88 12.30
N LEU A 179 -9.44 -21.10 11.79
CA LEU A 179 -10.25 -22.17 12.40
C LEU A 179 -9.75 -22.51 13.81
N SER A 180 -8.43 -22.68 13.96
CA SER A 180 -7.82 -22.94 15.27
C SER A 180 -8.05 -21.80 16.26
N ALA A 181 -7.96 -20.54 15.80
CA ALA A 181 -8.20 -19.39 16.66
C ALA A 181 -9.68 -19.25 17.05
N ALA A 182 -10.62 -19.51 16.13
CA ALA A 182 -12.06 -19.51 16.42
C ALA A 182 -12.41 -20.60 17.42
N GLU A 183 -11.85 -21.81 17.28
CA GLU A 183 -12.05 -22.92 18.20
C GLU A 183 -11.48 -22.62 19.59
N ALA A 184 -10.24 -22.13 19.65
CA ALA A 184 -9.57 -21.83 20.93
C ALA A 184 -10.28 -20.72 21.73
N THR A 185 -10.93 -19.78 21.05
CA THR A 185 -11.62 -18.64 21.70
C THR A 185 -13.13 -18.84 21.84
N GLY A 186 -13.70 -19.83 21.17
CA GLY A 186 -15.16 -20.00 21.04
C GLY A 186 -15.81 -18.86 20.24
N ALA A 187 -15.05 -18.15 19.40
CA ALA A 187 -15.55 -17.03 18.62
C ALA A 187 -16.47 -17.51 17.48
N THR A 188 -17.49 -16.72 17.21
CA THR A 188 -18.33 -16.87 16.01
C THR A 188 -17.52 -16.45 14.79
N LEU A 189 -17.58 -17.21 13.70
CA LEU A 189 -16.80 -16.95 12.48
C LEU A 189 -17.73 -16.70 11.29
N LEU A 190 -17.57 -15.54 10.64
CA LEU A 190 -18.18 -15.20 9.36
C LEU A 190 -17.09 -15.01 8.33
N VAL A 191 -17.13 -15.79 7.27
CA VAL A 191 -16.20 -15.71 6.14
C VAL A 191 -16.99 -15.36 4.88
N VAL A 192 -16.57 -14.34 4.17
CA VAL A 192 -17.01 -14.07 2.80
C VAL A 192 -15.94 -14.60 1.86
N GLU A 193 -16.32 -15.49 0.94
CA GLU A 193 -15.39 -16.06 -0.03
C GLU A 193 -16.11 -16.44 -1.32
N HIS A 194 -15.41 -16.24 -2.46
CA HIS A 194 -15.92 -16.66 -3.77
C HIS A 194 -15.60 -18.14 -4.07
N ARG A 195 -14.46 -18.64 -3.59
CA ARG A 195 -14.03 -20.04 -3.76
C ARG A 195 -14.42 -20.87 -2.56
N THR A 196 -15.66 -21.35 -2.56
CA THR A 196 -16.31 -22.01 -1.42
C THR A 196 -15.63 -23.32 -1.03
N HIS A 197 -15.08 -24.08 -1.98
CA HIS A 197 -14.48 -25.41 -1.74
C HIS A 197 -13.39 -25.42 -0.65
N ARG A 198 -12.69 -24.29 -0.48
CA ARG A 198 -11.62 -24.18 0.53
C ARG A 198 -12.15 -24.11 1.96
N TRP A 199 -13.35 -23.60 2.15
CA TRP A 199 -13.94 -23.31 3.45
C TRP A 199 -15.12 -24.21 3.77
N ALA A 200 -15.90 -24.65 2.78
CA ALA A 200 -17.20 -25.33 2.95
C ALA A 200 -17.16 -26.49 3.94
N ALA A 201 -16.13 -27.34 3.87
CA ALA A 201 -16.00 -28.51 4.74
C ALA A 201 -15.76 -28.17 6.23
N ALA A 202 -15.34 -26.93 6.54
CA ALA A 202 -15.03 -26.48 7.89
C ALA A 202 -16.12 -25.55 8.47
N MET A 203 -17.19 -25.26 7.71
CA MET A 203 -18.27 -24.36 8.10
C MET A 203 -19.50 -25.14 8.52
N ASP A 204 -20.20 -24.61 9.53
CA ASP A 204 -21.44 -25.21 10.02
C ASP A 204 -22.63 -24.86 9.13
N ARG A 205 -22.57 -23.70 8.42
CA ARG A 205 -23.63 -23.23 7.53
C ARG A 205 -23.09 -22.37 6.40
N ILE A 206 -23.68 -22.52 5.20
CA ILE A 206 -23.42 -21.65 4.05
C ILE A 206 -24.67 -20.78 3.81
N VAL A 207 -24.47 -19.49 3.71
CA VAL A 207 -25.53 -18.50 3.51
C VAL A 207 -25.27 -17.76 2.21
N ARG A 208 -26.24 -17.79 1.28
CA ARG A 208 -26.14 -17.08 0.00
C ARG A 208 -26.86 -15.74 0.06
N LEU A 209 -26.16 -14.68 -0.31
CA LEU A 209 -26.67 -13.33 -0.43
C LEU A 209 -26.96 -13.04 -1.90
N ASP A 210 -28.22 -12.96 -2.31
CA ASP A 210 -28.61 -12.62 -3.68
C ASP A 210 -29.15 -11.18 -3.71
N ALA A 211 -28.71 -10.37 -4.65
CA ALA A 211 -29.14 -8.99 -4.78
C ALA A 211 -30.64 -8.94 -5.18
N GLY A 212 -31.45 -8.22 -4.40
CA GLY A 212 -32.83 -7.90 -4.73
C GLY A 212 -33.86 -9.01 -4.43
N GLN A 213 -33.55 -10.04 -3.64
CA GLN A 213 -34.54 -11.00 -3.12
C GLN A 213 -34.63 -10.92 -1.62
N SER A 214 -35.78 -10.45 -1.15
CA SER A 214 -36.19 -10.57 0.25
C SER A 214 -36.29 -12.06 0.63
N GLY A 215 -35.37 -12.55 1.42
CA GLY A 215 -35.67 -13.61 2.35
C GLY A 215 -35.56 -15.06 1.94
N SER A 216 -34.95 -15.49 0.82
CA SER A 216 -34.68 -16.91 0.61
C SER A 216 -33.22 -17.25 0.94
N TRP A 217 -32.98 -17.70 2.14
CA TRP A 217 -31.70 -18.20 2.63
C TRP A 217 -31.68 -19.72 2.56
N ALA A 218 -30.84 -20.28 1.69
CA ALA A 218 -30.61 -21.72 1.71
C ALA A 218 -29.63 -22.05 2.84
N GLY A 219 -30.12 -22.63 3.92
CA GLY A 219 -29.32 -23.20 4.97
C GLY A 219 -28.92 -24.64 4.62
N HIS A 220 -27.70 -25.04 4.91
CA HIS A 220 -27.25 -26.42 4.83
C HIS A 220 -27.41 -27.06 6.20
N ASP A 221 -28.19 -28.15 6.29
CA ASP A 221 -28.24 -28.98 7.50
C ASP A 221 -26.97 -29.82 7.61
N SER A 222 -26.55 -30.08 8.84
CA SER A 222 -25.34 -30.82 9.23
C SER A 222 -25.22 -32.26 8.69
N SER A 223 -26.12 -32.69 7.78
CA SER A 223 -26.12 -34.00 7.16
C SER A 223 -25.39 -34.10 5.81
N GLY A 224 -24.76 -33.01 5.32
CA GLY A 224 -23.92 -33.07 4.12
C GLY A 224 -24.67 -33.25 2.80
N GLN A 225 -26.00 -33.20 2.78
CA GLN A 225 -26.76 -33.26 1.52
C GLN A 225 -27.29 -31.87 1.16
N TYR A 226 -26.96 -31.41 -0.05
CA TYR A 226 -27.59 -30.26 -0.70
C TYR A 226 -29.07 -30.59 -0.92
N SER A 227 -29.98 -30.00 -0.15
CA SER A 227 -31.39 -29.97 -0.53
C SER A 227 -31.54 -28.89 -1.65
N ALA A 228 -31.32 -29.31 -2.87
CA ALA A 228 -31.63 -28.53 -4.02
C ALA A 228 -33.15 -28.56 -4.23
N ASP A 229 -33.81 -27.41 -4.14
CA ASP A 229 -35.10 -27.23 -4.76
C ASP A 229 -34.92 -27.35 -6.29
N GLU A 230 -35.31 -28.46 -6.84
CA GLU A 230 -35.08 -28.84 -8.26
C GLU A 230 -35.77 -27.93 -9.32
N ASN A 231 -36.41 -26.83 -8.92
CA ASN A 231 -37.21 -25.99 -9.79
C ASN A 231 -36.73 -24.55 -10.04
N SER A 232 -35.49 -24.21 -9.67
CA SER A 232 -34.92 -22.88 -10.03
C SER A 232 -34.00 -23.00 -11.26
N PRO A 233 -34.32 -22.38 -12.41
CA PRO A 233 -33.41 -22.36 -13.56
C PRO A 233 -32.21 -21.49 -13.24
N GLY A 234 -31.04 -22.12 -13.01
CA GLY A 234 -29.76 -21.41 -12.77
C GLY A 234 -28.93 -21.95 -11.63
N GLN A 235 -29.18 -23.16 -11.13
CA GLN A 235 -28.33 -23.81 -10.13
C GLN A 235 -26.99 -24.25 -10.74
N HIS A 236 -26.01 -23.33 -10.70
CA HIS A 236 -24.61 -23.72 -10.81
C HIS A 236 -24.11 -24.09 -9.42
N SER A 237 -23.69 -25.34 -9.25
CA SER A 237 -22.91 -25.79 -8.10
C SER A 237 -21.77 -24.78 -7.84
N PRO A 238 -21.48 -24.38 -6.58
CA PRO A 238 -20.53 -23.31 -6.29
C PRO A 238 -19.10 -23.53 -6.86
N ASP A 239 -18.79 -24.73 -7.30
CA ASP A 239 -17.45 -25.16 -7.68
C ASP A 239 -17.18 -25.30 -9.18
N HIS A 240 -18.13 -24.89 -10.07
CA HIS A 240 -17.93 -25.03 -11.50
C HIS A 240 -17.77 -23.69 -12.23
N PHE A 241 -16.67 -22.96 -11.92
CA PHE A 241 -16.22 -21.83 -12.76
C PHE A 241 -16.08 -22.28 -14.24
N LEU A 242 -15.68 -23.53 -14.47
CA LEU A 242 -15.49 -24.10 -15.80
C LEU A 242 -16.78 -24.61 -16.44
N ALA A 243 -17.78 -25.03 -15.64
CA ALA A 243 -19.03 -25.61 -16.19
C ALA A 243 -19.91 -24.59 -16.92
N ALA A 244 -19.74 -23.30 -16.66
CA ALA A 244 -20.45 -22.22 -17.36
C ALA A 244 -19.80 -21.82 -18.69
N LEU A 245 -18.63 -22.38 -19.03
CA LEU A 245 -17.89 -22.03 -20.23
C LEU A 245 -18.31 -22.94 -21.40
N PRO A 246 -18.49 -22.39 -22.61
CA PRO A 246 -18.65 -23.21 -23.79
C PRO A 246 -17.40 -24.01 -24.11
N ASP A 247 -17.56 -25.16 -24.76
CA ASP A 247 -16.43 -25.94 -25.28
C ASP A 247 -15.63 -25.04 -26.23
N TRP A 248 -14.30 -25.04 -26.00
CA TRP A 248 -13.38 -24.23 -26.78
C TRP A 248 -12.06 -25.00 -26.96
N SER A 249 -11.53 -24.89 -28.16
CA SER A 249 -10.19 -25.42 -28.46
C SER A 249 -9.32 -24.27 -28.95
N PRO A 250 -8.12 -24.08 -28.38
CA PRO A 250 -7.23 -23.01 -28.82
C PRO A 250 -6.92 -23.16 -30.31
N PRO A 251 -6.79 -22.04 -31.03
CA PRO A 251 -6.31 -22.08 -32.40
C PRO A 251 -4.93 -22.75 -32.44
N SER A 252 -4.64 -23.50 -33.48
CA SER A 252 -3.29 -24.07 -33.64
C SER A 252 -2.28 -22.91 -33.61
N PRO A 253 -1.20 -22.98 -32.83
CA PRO A 253 -0.17 -21.92 -32.74
C PRO A 253 0.69 -21.91 -34.02
N ALA A 254 0.03 -21.71 -35.17
CA ALA A 254 0.65 -21.62 -36.50
C ALA A 254 1.05 -20.18 -36.85
N GLY A 255 0.82 -19.23 -35.92
CA GLY A 255 1.09 -17.81 -36.09
C GLY A 255 2.57 -17.42 -35.97
N GLU A 256 2.85 -16.21 -36.42
CA GLU A 256 4.14 -15.56 -36.24
C GLU A 256 4.49 -15.45 -34.74
N THR A 257 5.79 -15.52 -34.42
CA THR A 257 6.26 -15.30 -33.05
C THR A 257 6.06 -13.81 -32.71
N LEU A 258 5.15 -13.54 -31.79
CA LEU A 258 4.83 -12.17 -31.35
C LEU A 258 5.81 -11.62 -30.34
N LEU A 259 6.44 -12.49 -29.52
CA LEU A 259 7.45 -12.11 -28.53
C LEU A 259 8.43 -13.24 -28.30
N ARG A 260 9.71 -12.92 -28.26
CA ARG A 260 10.78 -13.83 -27.90
C ARG A 260 11.70 -13.19 -26.85
N ALA A 261 11.84 -13.84 -25.73
CA ALA A 261 12.76 -13.49 -24.67
C ALA A 261 13.85 -14.56 -24.57
N GLU A 262 15.12 -14.16 -24.56
CA GLU A 262 16.28 -15.04 -24.43
C GLU A 262 17.12 -14.61 -23.24
N GLU A 263 17.31 -15.53 -22.28
CA GLU A 263 18.12 -15.36 -21.06
C GLU A 263 17.83 -14.02 -20.32
N LEU A 264 16.57 -13.62 -20.26
CA LEU A 264 16.17 -12.36 -19.69
C LEU A 264 16.48 -12.31 -18.18
N ALA A 265 17.10 -11.21 -17.75
CA ALA A 265 17.33 -10.90 -16.35
C ALA A 265 16.53 -9.65 -15.96
N VAL A 266 15.82 -9.73 -14.85
CA VAL A 266 14.93 -8.65 -14.38
C VAL A 266 15.27 -8.20 -12.96
N HIS A 267 15.14 -6.91 -12.71
CA HIS A 267 15.34 -6.27 -11.41
C HIS A 267 14.05 -5.57 -10.95
N ARG A 268 13.85 -5.54 -9.64
CA ARG A 268 12.71 -4.85 -9.03
C ARG A 268 12.72 -3.33 -9.26
N HIS A 269 13.92 -2.75 -9.31
CA HIS A 269 14.13 -1.32 -9.51
C HIS A 269 15.22 -1.11 -10.56
N PRO A 270 15.12 -0.07 -11.40
CA PRO A 270 16.22 0.27 -12.30
C PRO A 270 17.49 0.51 -11.45
N PRO A 271 18.64 -0.01 -11.90
CA PRO A 271 19.88 0.19 -11.18
C PRO A 271 20.15 1.70 -11.06
N THR A 272 20.03 2.21 -9.83
CA THR A 272 20.54 3.56 -9.54
C THR A 272 22.05 3.46 -9.61
N THR A 273 22.64 3.83 -10.72
CA THR A 273 24.09 3.98 -10.87
C THR A 273 24.56 5.10 -9.96
N THR A 274 24.80 4.77 -8.70
CA THR A 274 25.58 5.62 -7.83
C THR A 274 27.04 5.34 -8.13
N TRP A 275 27.78 6.39 -8.39
CA TRP A 275 29.21 6.41 -8.77
C TRP A 275 30.17 5.57 -7.89
N ARG A 276 29.65 4.87 -6.87
CA ARG A 276 30.41 4.08 -5.90
C ARG A 276 29.96 2.64 -5.67
N SER A 277 28.85 2.21 -6.20
CA SER A 277 28.47 0.77 -6.17
C SER A 277 28.82 0.17 -7.53
N HIS A 278 29.94 -0.49 -7.64
CA HIS A 278 30.39 -1.16 -8.86
C HIS A 278 29.67 -2.51 -9.09
N GLN A 279 28.79 -2.92 -8.18
CA GLN A 279 27.97 -4.11 -8.37
C GLN A 279 26.50 -3.68 -8.47
N PRO A 280 25.85 -3.93 -9.62
CA PRO A 280 24.40 -3.79 -9.73
C PRO A 280 23.76 -4.75 -8.73
N PRO A 281 22.59 -4.42 -8.13
CA PRO A 281 21.87 -5.32 -7.26
C PRO A 281 21.60 -6.64 -8.02
N ALA A 282 21.61 -7.77 -7.31
CA ALA A 282 21.35 -9.07 -7.90
C ALA A 282 19.98 -9.09 -8.60
N PRO A 283 19.87 -9.72 -9.79
CA PRO A 283 18.60 -9.85 -10.47
C PRO A 283 17.61 -10.66 -9.63
N VAL A 284 16.34 -10.29 -9.64
CA VAL A 284 15.26 -11.05 -8.99
C VAL A 284 15.00 -12.35 -9.75
N LEU A 285 15.02 -12.26 -11.07
CA LEU A 285 15.00 -13.42 -11.99
C LEU A 285 16.14 -13.30 -12.98
N SER A 286 16.75 -14.42 -13.35
CA SER A 286 17.75 -14.49 -14.41
C SER A 286 17.51 -15.71 -15.29
N ARG A 287 17.99 -15.61 -16.54
CA ARG A 287 17.89 -16.66 -17.55
C ARG A 287 16.45 -17.11 -17.88
N VAL A 288 15.50 -16.17 -17.83
CA VAL A 288 14.14 -16.46 -18.29
C VAL A 288 14.12 -16.46 -19.82
N SER A 289 13.75 -17.60 -20.42
CA SER A 289 13.58 -17.71 -21.86
C SER A 289 12.17 -18.11 -22.18
N LEU A 290 11.53 -17.38 -23.10
CA LEU A 290 10.12 -17.49 -23.44
C LEU A 290 9.93 -17.12 -24.90
N SER A 291 9.13 -17.90 -25.63
CA SER A 291 8.60 -17.51 -26.93
C SER A 291 7.08 -17.61 -26.90
N VAL A 292 6.40 -16.64 -27.47
CA VAL A 292 4.92 -16.56 -27.52
C VAL A 292 4.49 -16.31 -28.95
N ARG A 293 3.54 -17.11 -29.41
CA ARG A 293 2.98 -17.04 -30.76
C ARG A 293 1.56 -16.53 -30.74
N GLY A 294 1.08 -16.06 -31.89
CA GLY A 294 -0.34 -15.75 -32.08
C GLY A 294 -1.23 -16.95 -31.78
N GLY A 295 -2.34 -16.73 -31.08
CA GLY A 295 -3.25 -17.77 -30.60
C GLY A 295 -2.79 -18.52 -29.35
N GLU A 296 -1.64 -18.17 -28.75
CA GLU A 296 -1.07 -18.89 -27.60
C GLU A 296 -1.36 -18.16 -26.27
N ALA A 297 -1.77 -18.92 -25.26
CA ALA A 297 -1.85 -18.47 -23.88
C ALA A 297 -0.66 -19.04 -23.08
N VAL A 298 0.04 -18.20 -22.32
CA VAL A 298 1.15 -18.58 -21.44
C VAL A 298 0.86 -18.11 -20.02
N ALA A 299 0.94 -19.02 -19.07
CA ALA A 299 0.78 -18.72 -17.65
C ALA A 299 2.15 -18.73 -16.96
N VAL A 300 2.51 -17.61 -16.37
CA VAL A 300 3.71 -17.47 -15.53
C VAL A 300 3.34 -17.83 -14.09
N THR A 301 3.87 -18.96 -13.62
CA THR A 301 3.60 -19.51 -12.28
C THR A 301 4.87 -19.52 -11.43
N GLY A 302 4.73 -19.65 -10.11
CA GLY A 302 5.86 -19.70 -9.17
C GLY A 302 5.51 -19.05 -7.84
N PRO A 303 6.38 -19.16 -6.81
CA PRO A 303 6.12 -18.63 -5.46
C PRO A 303 5.85 -17.12 -5.43
N ASN A 304 5.14 -16.66 -4.39
CA ASN A 304 4.94 -15.23 -4.21
C ASN A 304 6.28 -14.50 -3.92
N GLY A 305 6.43 -13.30 -4.53
CA GLY A 305 7.65 -12.51 -4.37
C GLY A 305 8.83 -12.89 -5.28
N VAL A 306 8.72 -13.96 -6.08
CA VAL A 306 9.79 -14.41 -7.00
C VAL A 306 10.08 -13.44 -8.15
N GLY A 307 9.18 -12.48 -8.43
CA GLY A 307 9.37 -11.46 -9.48
C GLY A 307 8.49 -11.64 -10.71
N LYS A 308 7.38 -12.37 -10.63
CA LYS A 308 6.42 -12.59 -11.74
C LYS A 308 5.90 -11.28 -12.33
N SER A 309 5.35 -10.39 -11.49
CA SER A 309 4.87 -9.07 -11.94
C SER A 309 5.99 -8.19 -12.49
N THR A 310 7.21 -8.28 -11.94
CA THR A 310 8.39 -7.58 -12.47
C THR A 310 8.74 -8.08 -13.88
N LEU A 311 8.70 -9.40 -14.09
CA LEU A 311 8.89 -10.00 -15.42
C LEU A 311 7.85 -9.45 -16.40
N LEU A 312 6.57 -9.47 -16.03
CA LEU A 312 5.48 -8.96 -16.86
C LEU A 312 5.67 -7.50 -17.24
N LEU A 313 6.02 -6.64 -16.29
CA LEU A 313 6.31 -5.22 -16.55
C LEU A 313 7.57 -5.01 -17.42
N THR A 314 8.56 -5.91 -17.33
CA THR A 314 9.75 -5.87 -18.19
C THR A 314 9.40 -6.29 -19.62
N LEU A 315 8.59 -7.34 -19.80
CA LEU A 315 8.07 -7.74 -21.11
C LEU A 315 7.23 -6.63 -21.76
N ALA A 316 6.53 -5.84 -20.95
CA ALA A 316 5.79 -4.65 -21.38
C ALA A 316 6.68 -3.42 -21.68
N GLY A 317 7.98 -3.47 -21.48
CA GLY A 317 8.88 -2.31 -21.61
C GLY A 317 8.65 -1.19 -20.59
N LEU A 318 7.95 -1.46 -19.50
CA LEU A 318 7.65 -0.49 -18.44
C LEU A 318 8.78 -0.40 -17.41
N ILE A 319 9.51 -1.51 -17.21
CA ILE A 319 10.73 -1.59 -16.41
C ILE A 319 11.86 -2.02 -17.34
N PRO A 320 13.04 -1.34 -17.32
CA PRO A 320 14.16 -1.73 -18.16
C PRO A 320 14.71 -3.10 -17.73
N ARG A 321 15.08 -3.92 -18.72
CA ARG A 321 15.75 -5.21 -18.48
C ARG A 321 17.17 -5.00 -17.97
N HIS A 322 17.69 -5.97 -17.27
CA HIS A 322 19.09 -5.95 -16.80
C HIS A 322 20.05 -6.71 -17.73
N GLY A 323 19.51 -7.71 -18.43
CA GLY A 323 20.27 -8.54 -19.38
C GLY A 323 19.33 -9.41 -20.21
N GLY A 324 19.91 -10.13 -21.16
CA GLY A 324 19.16 -10.90 -22.13
C GLY A 324 18.65 -10.10 -23.31
N ARG A 325 17.87 -10.74 -24.17
CA ARG A 325 17.32 -10.15 -25.39
C ARG A 325 15.80 -10.28 -25.43
N LEU A 326 15.15 -9.24 -25.90
CA LEU A 326 13.71 -9.23 -26.24
C LEU A 326 13.56 -8.91 -27.73
N ASP A 327 12.71 -9.64 -28.43
CA ASP A 327 12.41 -9.43 -29.83
C ASP A 327 10.90 -9.62 -30.05
N PRO A 328 10.16 -8.59 -30.46
CA PRO A 328 10.63 -7.21 -30.65
C PRO A 328 10.99 -6.53 -29.30
N ASP A 329 11.90 -5.54 -29.35
CA ASP A 329 12.40 -4.87 -28.17
C ASP A 329 11.49 -3.69 -27.76
N PRO A 330 10.70 -3.78 -26.68
CA PRO A 330 9.76 -2.73 -26.30
C PRO A 330 10.45 -1.44 -25.82
N GLU A 331 11.75 -1.48 -25.45
CA GLU A 331 12.51 -0.27 -25.07
C GLU A 331 12.81 0.64 -26.27
N THR A 332 12.79 0.08 -27.48
CA THR A 332 13.04 0.83 -28.73
C THR A 332 11.77 1.35 -29.39
N MET A 333 10.60 0.86 -28.95
CA MET A 333 9.30 1.22 -29.53
C MET A 333 8.86 2.64 -29.19
N THR A 334 8.18 3.27 -30.11
CA THR A 334 7.41 4.48 -29.82
C THR A 334 6.21 4.16 -28.94
N PRO A 335 5.65 5.13 -28.19
CA PRO A 335 4.45 4.89 -27.37
C PRO A 335 3.26 4.30 -28.15
N ARG A 336 3.10 4.64 -29.42
CA ARG A 336 2.02 4.09 -30.28
C ARG A 336 2.27 2.64 -30.67
N GLU A 337 3.50 2.31 -31.02
CA GLU A 337 3.89 0.93 -31.33
C GLU A 337 3.77 0.04 -30.10
N LEU A 338 4.19 0.54 -28.93
CA LEU A 338 4.08 -0.19 -27.67
C LEU A 338 2.64 -0.55 -27.31
N ILE A 339 1.69 0.38 -27.48
CA ILE A 339 0.26 0.15 -27.21
C ILE A 339 -0.31 -0.91 -28.16
N GLY A 340 0.01 -0.86 -29.45
CA GLY A 340 -0.43 -1.85 -30.43
C GLY A 340 0.25 -3.21 -30.23
N HIS A 341 1.43 -3.23 -29.63
CA HIS A 341 2.13 -4.48 -29.35
C HIS A 341 1.65 -5.15 -28.06
N SER A 342 1.56 -4.42 -26.94
CA SER A 342 1.25 -5.00 -25.63
C SER A 342 0.25 -4.17 -24.84
N GLY A 343 -0.84 -4.81 -24.38
CA GLY A 343 -1.82 -4.29 -23.45
C GLY A 343 -1.57 -4.86 -22.05
N VAL A 344 -1.42 -4.00 -21.04
CA VAL A 344 -1.10 -4.42 -19.67
C VAL A 344 -2.32 -4.27 -18.76
N VAL A 345 -2.62 -5.30 -17.98
CA VAL A 345 -3.62 -5.29 -16.91
C VAL A 345 -2.90 -5.46 -15.60
N PHE A 346 -2.95 -4.43 -14.76
CA PHE A 346 -2.28 -4.43 -13.46
C PHE A 346 -3.09 -5.20 -12.41
N GLN A 347 -2.42 -5.67 -11.38
CA GLN A 347 -3.05 -6.37 -10.25
C GLN A 347 -4.16 -5.54 -9.60
N GLU A 348 -3.97 -4.22 -9.46
CA GLU A 348 -5.03 -3.29 -9.05
C GLU A 348 -5.61 -2.56 -10.26
N PRO A 349 -6.87 -2.83 -10.64
CA PRO A 349 -7.51 -2.22 -11.81
C PRO A 349 -7.54 -0.69 -11.78
N GLU A 350 -7.69 -0.13 -10.58
CA GLU A 350 -7.84 1.31 -10.38
C GLU A 350 -6.62 2.13 -10.83
N HIS A 351 -5.44 1.50 -10.89
CA HIS A 351 -4.23 2.17 -11.39
C HIS A 351 -4.28 2.50 -12.88
N GLN A 352 -5.16 1.81 -13.64
CA GLN A 352 -5.28 2.02 -15.09
C GLN A 352 -6.27 3.11 -15.47
N PHE A 353 -7.18 3.50 -14.57
CA PHE A 353 -8.26 4.43 -14.89
C PHE A 353 -7.78 5.87 -14.95
N LEU A 354 -8.03 6.52 -16.09
CA LEU A 354 -7.51 7.84 -16.43
C LEU A 354 -8.60 8.81 -16.88
N ARG A 355 -9.79 8.31 -17.18
CA ARG A 355 -10.92 9.08 -17.70
C ARG A 355 -12.01 9.25 -16.66
N ALA A 356 -12.95 10.17 -16.94
CA ALA A 356 -14.02 10.49 -16.02
C ALA A 356 -15.14 9.45 -16.00
N THR A 357 -15.41 8.80 -17.15
CA THR A 357 -16.49 7.82 -17.32
C THR A 357 -15.98 6.49 -17.85
N VAL A 358 -16.75 5.42 -17.61
CA VAL A 358 -16.49 4.07 -18.15
C VAL A 358 -16.48 4.07 -19.68
N ALA A 359 -17.41 4.80 -20.31
CA ALA A 359 -17.45 4.91 -21.75
C ALA A 359 -16.20 5.57 -22.34
N GLU A 360 -15.70 6.66 -21.70
CA GLU A 360 -14.47 7.30 -22.11
C GLU A 360 -13.25 6.40 -21.92
N GLU A 361 -13.22 5.55 -20.88
CA GLU A 361 -12.14 4.58 -20.65
C GLU A 361 -12.02 3.56 -21.78
N LEU A 362 -13.13 3.23 -22.44
CA LEU A 362 -13.21 2.31 -23.57
C LEU A 362 -13.24 3.04 -24.93
N ASP A 363 -12.85 4.32 -24.99
CA ASP A 363 -12.86 5.15 -26.19
C ASP A 363 -14.24 5.12 -26.90
N HIS A 364 -15.34 5.11 -26.11
CA HIS A 364 -16.76 5.04 -26.55
C HIS A 364 -17.10 3.80 -27.40
N ARG A 365 -16.32 2.73 -27.27
CA ARG A 365 -16.59 1.47 -27.98
C ARG A 365 -17.79 0.74 -27.39
N GLN A 366 -18.94 0.88 -28.06
CA GLN A 366 -20.20 0.29 -27.62
C GLN A 366 -20.16 -1.24 -27.62
N ASP A 367 -19.44 -1.85 -28.57
CA ASP A 367 -19.23 -3.29 -28.67
C ASP A 367 -18.52 -3.85 -27.41
N LEU A 368 -17.54 -3.14 -26.91
CA LEU A 368 -16.83 -3.53 -25.65
C LEU A 368 -17.70 -3.30 -24.42
N LEU A 369 -18.48 -2.20 -24.36
CA LEU A 369 -19.38 -1.95 -23.23
C LEU A 369 -20.40 -3.09 -23.07
N GLU A 370 -20.96 -3.57 -24.19
CA GLU A 370 -21.94 -4.68 -24.20
C GLU A 370 -21.28 -6.00 -23.80
N ARG A 371 -20.14 -6.35 -24.42
CA ARG A 371 -19.40 -7.60 -24.15
C ARG A 371 -18.89 -7.67 -22.72
N LEU A 372 -18.47 -6.53 -22.14
CA LEU A 372 -18.03 -6.42 -20.75
C LEU A 372 -19.21 -6.32 -19.76
N ARG A 373 -20.45 -6.25 -20.24
CA ARG A 373 -21.66 -6.00 -19.43
C ARG A 373 -21.52 -4.75 -18.57
N LEU A 374 -20.99 -3.66 -19.15
CA LEU A 374 -20.80 -2.37 -18.50
C LEU A 374 -21.70 -1.26 -19.04
N SER A 375 -22.63 -1.58 -19.97
CA SER A 375 -23.52 -0.59 -20.61
C SER A 375 -24.38 0.16 -19.59
N HIS A 376 -24.81 -0.49 -18.52
CA HIS A 376 -25.63 0.11 -17.44
C HIS A 376 -24.88 1.13 -16.60
N VAL A 377 -23.55 1.09 -16.59
CA VAL A 377 -22.66 2.00 -15.86
C VAL A 377 -21.77 2.85 -16.79
N ALA A 378 -22.11 2.94 -18.07
CA ALA A 378 -21.28 3.62 -19.08
C ALA A 378 -20.94 5.08 -18.72
N GLN A 379 -21.85 5.79 -18.07
CA GLN A 379 -21.66 7.18 -17.61
C GLN A 379 -21.14 7.29 -16.18
N ALA A 380 -21.00 6.17 -15.46
CA ALA A 380 -20.47 6.18 -14.10
C ALA A 380 -18.97 6.45 -14.09
N ASN A 381 -18.50 6.98 -12.96
CA ASN A 381 -17.07 7.12 -12.74
C ASN A 381 -16.43 5.74 -12.53
N PRO A 382 -15.34 5.37 -13.24
CA PRO A 382 -14.68 4.07 -13.12
C PRO A 382 -14.34 3.65 -11.69
N PHE A 383 -14.07 4.61 -10.86
CA PHE A 383 -13.73 4.37 -9.46
C PHE A 383 -14.93 4.00 -8.58
N THR A 384 -16.17 4.25 -8.99
CA THR A 384 -17.38 3.90 -8.22
C THR A 384 -17.90 2.49 -8.51
N LEU A 385 -17.31 1.80 -9.48
CA LEU A 385 -17.66 0.46 -9.89
C LEU A 385 -17.38 -0.57 -8.80
N SER A 386 -18.09 -1.70 -8.83
CA SER A 386 -17.75 -2.89 -8.03
C SER A 386 -16.40 -3.47 -8.45
N GLY A 387 -15.80 -4.31 -7.59
CA GLY A 387 -14.50 -4.93 -7.87
C GLY A 387 -14.48 -5.72 -9.18
N GLY A 388 -15.53 -6.51 -9.44
CA GLY A 388 -15.66 -7.28 -10.68
C GLY A 388 -15.82 -6.39 -11.92
N GLU A 389 -16.62 -5.32 -11.84
CA GLU A 389 -16.77 -4.35 -12.94
C GLU A 389 -15.48 -3.61 -13.24
N LYS A 390 -14.73 -3.20 -12.20
CA LYS A 390 -13.41 -2.58 -12.36
C LYS A 390 -12.44 -3.51 -13.07
N ARG A 391 -12.44 -4.79 -12.72
CA ARG A 391 -11.58 -5.78 -13.36
C ARG A 391 -11.93 -5.97 -14.82
N ARG A 392 -13.24 -6.13 -15.16
CA ARG A 392 -13.69 -6.21 -16.54
C ARG A 392 -13.33 -4.94 -17.34
N LEU A 393 -13.52 -3.76 -16.74
CA LEU A 393 -13.12 -2.50 -17.37
C LEU A 393 -11.61 -2.44 -17.63
N SER A 394 -10.79 -2.88 -16.68
CA SER A 394 -9.33 -2.91 -16.81
C SER A 394 -8.87 -3.79 -17.99
N VAL A 395 -9.46 -4.98 -18.14
CA VAL A 395 -9.21 -5.83 -19.33
C VAL A 395 -9.74 -5.17 -20.61
N GLY A 396 -10.93 -4.56 -20.53
CA GLY A 396 -11.52 -3.82 -21.64
C GLY A 396 -10.63 -2.69 -22.14
N THR A 397 -9.94 -1.96 -21.25
CA THR A 397 -9.01 -0.88 -21.67
C THR A 397 -7.80 -1.43 -22.42
N ALA A 398 -7.30 -2.61 -22.07
CA ALA A 398 -6.23 -3.27 -22.80
C ALA A 398 -6.70 -3.79 -24.17
N LEU A 399 -7.92 -4.33 -24.26
CA LEU A 399 -8.54 -4.75 -25.53
C LEU A 399 -8.86 -3.55 -26.44
N ALA A 400 -9.32 -2.44 -25.87
CA ALA A 400 -9.64 -1.23 -26.64
C ALA A 400 -8.41 -0.65 -27.36
N SER A 401 -7.21 -0.87 -26.85
CA SER A 401 -5.95 -0.45 -27.46
C SER A 401 -5.59 -1.23 -28.74
N GLY A 402 -6.23 -2.36 -29.00
CA GLY A 402 -5.90 -3.24 -30.14
C GLY A 402 -4.57 -3.96 -29.99
N ALA A 403 -4.10 -4.16 -28.77
CA ALA A 403 -2.82 -4.82 -28.48
C ALA A 403 -2.79 -6.26 -29.00
N GLN A 404 -1.66 -6.68 -29.55
CA GLN A 404 -1.46 -8.07 -30.02
C GLN A 404 -1.24 -9.03 -28.85
N ILE A 405 -0.59 -8.57 -27.78
CA ILE A 405 -0.28 -9.37 -26.60
C ILE A 405 -0.96 -8.75 -25.37
N LEU A 406 -1.75 -9.52 -24.66
CA LEU A 406 -2.32 -9.11 -23.37
C LEU A 406 -1.43 -9.64 -22.24
N LEU A 407 -0.93 -8.74 -21.42
CA LEU A 407 -0.08 -9.01 -20.25
C LEU A 407 -0.94 -8.80 -19.00
N LEU A 408 -1.32 -9.87 -18.31
CA LEU A 408 -2.31 -9.85 -17.24
C LEU A 408 -1.67 -10.24 -15.91
N ASP A 409 -1.83 -9.39 -14.87
CA ASP A 409 -1.36 -9.67 -13.52
C ASP A 409 -2.55 -9.99 -12.60
N GLU A 410 -2.67 -11.28 -12.21
CA GLU A 410 -3.76 -11.85 -11.39
C GLU A 410 -5.17 -11.42 -11.86
N PRO A 411 -5.58 -11.71 -13.12
CA PRO A 411 -6.79 -11.13 -13.70
C PRO A 411 -8.09 -11.64 -13.10
N THR A 412 -8.11 -12.77 -12.39
CA THR A 412 -9.32 -13.43 -11.87
C THR A 412 -9.57 -13.21 -10.37
N THR A 413 -8.69 -12.48 -9.70
CA THR A 413 -8.79 -12.25 -8.25
C THR A 413 -10.07 -11.47 -7.90
N GLY A 414 -10.86 -11.98 -6.92
CA GLY A 414 -12.08 -11.33 -6.44
C GLY A 414 -13.24 -11.34 -7.43
N GLN A 415 -13.25 -12.27 -8.41
CA GLN A 415 -14.35 -12.43 -9.37
C GLN A 415 -15.30 -13.56 -8.97
N ASP A 416 -16.60 -13.34 -9.18
CA ASP A 416 -17.59 -14.39 -9.14
C ASP A 416 -17.57 -15.25 -10.44
N ALA A 417 -18.29 -16.37 -10.45
CA ALA A 417 -18.30 -17.30 -11.58
C ALA A 417 -18.77 -16.66 -12.90
N ALA A 418 -19.72 -15.73 -12.84
CA ALA A 418 -20.25 -15.07 -14.03
C ALA A 418 -19.20 -14.09 -14.62
N ALA A 419 -18.57 -13.28 -13.76
CA ALA A 419 -17.50 -12.37 -14.16
C ALA A 419 -16.27 -13.12 -14.70
N PHE A 420 -15.94 -14.28 -14.12
CA PHE A 420 -14.90 -15.16 -14.61
C PHE A 420 -15.22 -15.69 -16.01
N ALA A 421 -16.43 -16.19 -16.23
CA ALA A 421 -16.85 -16.70 -17.54
C ALA A 421 -16.80 -15.61 -18.63
N ASP A 422 -17.27 -14.40 -18.32
CA ASP A 422 -17.19 -13.25 -19.22
C ASP A 422 -15.74 -12.90 -19.58
N LEU A 423 -14.86 -12.88 -18.58
CA LEU A 423 -13.43 -12.61 -18.79
C LEU A 423 -12.78 -13.68 -19.68
N VAL A 424 -13.01 -14.97 -19.38
CA VAL A 424 -12.44 -16.08 -20.15
C VAL A 424 -12.93 -16.02 -21.60
N THR A 425 -14.21 -15.72 -21.83
CA THR A 425 -14.76 -15.57 -23.18
C THR A 425 -14.05 -14.47 -23.96
N LEU A 426 -13.81 -13.29 -23.34
CA LEU A 426 -13.09 -12.19 -23.96
C LEU A 426 -11.64 -12.56 -24.32
N LEU A 427 -10.96 -13.31 -23.43
CA LEU A 427 -9.59 -13.74 -23.67
C LEU A 427 -9.50 -14.80 -24.77
N ARG A 428 -10.47 -15.74 -24.83
CA ARG A 428 -10.58 -16.74 -25.93
C ARG A 428 -10.82 -16.04 -27.27
N ASP A 429 -11.72 -15.08 -27.35
CA ASP A 429 -11.96 -14.30 -28.57
C ASP A 429 -10.67 -13.58 -29.03
N HIS A 430 -9.88 -13.06 -28.09
CA HIS A 430 -8.60 -12.43 -28.42
C HIS A 430 -7.61 -13.44 -29.00
N LEU A 431 -7.53 -14.64 -28.43
CA LEU A 431 -6.69 -15.72 -28.93
C LEU A 431 -7.15 -16.20 -30.32
N ASP A 432 -8.47 -16.32 -30.53
CA ASP A 432 -9.07 -16.73 -31.81
C ASP A 432 -8.79 -15.73 -32.93
N THR A 433 -8.65 -14.46 -32.62
CA THR A 433 -8.25 -13.40 -33.58
C THR A 433 -6.74 -13.35 -33.85
N GLY A 434 -5.95 -14.28 -33.30
CA GLY A 434 -4.50 -14.36 -33.48
C GLY A 434 -3.69 -13.52 -32.50
N GLY A 435 -4.32 -12.95 -31.46
CA GLY A 435 -3.63 -12.33 -30.35
C GLY A 435 -2.97 -13.37 -29.43
N ALA A 436 -2.22 -12.92 -28.43
CA ALA A 436 -1.62 -13.78 -27.41
C ALA A 436 -1.92 -13.28 -26.00
N VAL A 437 -1.90 -14.19 -25.04
CA VAL A 437 -2.11 -13.88 -23.62
C VAL A 437 -0.93 -14.38 -22.77
N ILE A 438 -0.34 -13.50 -21.97
CA ILE A 438 0.62 -13.87 -20.93
C ILE A 438 0.00 -13.47 -19.59
N ALA A 439 -0.36 -14.45 -18.77
CA ALA A 439 -1.00 -14.21 -17.48
C ALA A 439 -0.08 -14.65 -16.33
N VAL A 440 0.17 -13.77 -15.39
CA VAL A 440 0.69 -14.12 -14.06
C VAL A 440 -0.50 -14.52 -13.23
N THR A 441 -0.59 -15.79 -12.81
CA THR A 441 -1.71 -16.26 -12.00
C THR A 441 -1.45 -17.56 -11.27
N HIS A 442 -2.15 -17.77 -10.17
CA HIS A 442 -2.22 -19.03 -9.43
C HIS A 442 -3.54 -19.77 -9.68
N ASP A 443 -4.40 -19.22 -10.53
CA ASP A 443 -5.74 -19.72 -10.80
C ASP A 443 -5.73 -20.89 -11.77
N GLN A 444 -5.94 -22.11 -11.27
CA GLN A 444 -5.97 -23.35 -12.07
C GLN A 444 -7.15 -23.37 -13.04
N ASP A 445 -8.29 -22.73 -12.68
CA ASP A 445 -9.47 -22.69 -13.55
C ASP A 445 -9.18 -21.83 -14.79
N LEU A 446 -8.48 -20.69 -14.61
CA LEU A 446 -8.03 -19.87 -15.75
C LEU A 446 -7.04 -20.61 -16.63
N LEU A 447 -6.07 -21.31 -16.04
CA LEU A 447 -5.10 -22.11 -16.79
C LEU A 447 -5.78 -23.18 -17.63
N THR A 448 -6.74 -23.87 -17.05
CA THR A 448 -7.51 -24.93 -17.73
C THR A 448 -8.41 -24.34 -18.81
N ALA A 449 -9.11 -23.23 -18.49
CA ALA A 449 -10.01 -22.57 -19.41
C ALA A 449 -9.32 -22.06 -20.68
N LEU A 450 -8.11 -21.54 -20.56
CA LEU A 450 -7.31 -21.04 -21.69
C LEU A 450 -6.35 -22.08 -22.27
N GLN A 451 -6.32 -23.28 -21.73
CA GLN A 451 -5.32 -24.32 -22.07
C GLN A 451 -3.90 -23.75 -22.09
N ALA A 452 -3.59 -22.91 -21.11
CA ALA A 452 -2.36 -22.12 -21.07
C ALA A 452 -1.12 -22.99 -20.87
N ARG A 453 -0.07 -22.74 -21.67
CA ARG A 453 1.25 -23.31 -21.43
C ARG A 453 1.87 -22.71 -20.19
N ARG A 454 2.34 -23.53 -19.26
CA ARG A 454 2.94 -23.06 -18.01
C ARG A 454 4.42 -22.71 -18.19
N LEU A 455 4.81 -21.56 -17.69
CA LEU A 455 6.17 -21.12 -17.48
C LEU A 455 6.40 -20.98 -15.97
N GLU A 456 7.09 -21.95 -15.39
CA GLU A 456 7.43 -21.90 -13.97
C GLU A 456 8.70 -21.08 -13.77
N VAL A 457 8.60 -20.03 -12.92
CA VAL A 457 9.74 -19.18 -12.55
C VAL A 457 10.15 -19.45 -11.10
N THR A 458 11.43 -19.70 -10.91
CA THR A 458 12.04 -19.95 -9.60
C THR A 458 13.05 -18.87 -9.27
N SER A 459 13.25 -18.60 -7.98
CA SER A 459 14.24 -17.61 -7.54
C SER A 459 15.65 -18.08 -7.91
N CYS A 460 16.50 -17.16 -8.36
CA CYS A 460 17.92 -17.39 -8.48
C CYS A 460 18.54 -17.51 -7.08
N SER A 461 18.58 -18.74 -6.54
CA SER A 461 19.57 -19.03 -5.49
C SER A 461 20.92 -19.20 -6.19
N PRO A 462 21.98 -18.52 -5.78
CA PRO A 462 23.31 -18.85 -6.24
C PRO A 462 23.58 -20.31 -5.90
N THR A 463 23.96 -21.11 -6.88
CA THR A 463 24.28 -22.52 -6.75
C THR A 463 25.26 -22.72 -5.60
N ALA A 464 24.76 -23.16 -4.46
CA ALA A 464 25.60 -23.69 -3.38
C ALA A 464 26.06 -25.08 -3.76
N SER A 465 27.25 -25.17 -4.34
CA SER A 465 28.07 -26.39 -4.28
C SER A 465 28.59 -26.49 -2.85
N SER A 466 28.32 -27.63 -2.21
CA SER A 466 28.89 -28.16 -0.96
C SER A 466 28.30 -27.58 0.37
N GLN A 467 27.62 -28.46 1.06
CA GLN A 467 27.52 -28.67 2.50
C GLN A 467 28.24 -27.60 3.37
N GLU A 468 27.43 -26.71 3.99
CA GLU A 468 27.75 -26.19 5.30
C GLU A 468 26.45 -25.61 5.95
N GLN A 469 26.34 -25.81 7.25
CA GLN A 469 25.21 -25.51 8.13
C GLN A 469 24.75 -24.04 8.05
N PRO A 470 23.47 -23.73 8.32
CA PRO A 470 22.99 -22.38 8.29
C PRO A 470 23.46 -21.60 9.53
N SER A 471 24.53 -20.87 9.38
CA SER A 471 24.84 -19.75 10.25
C SER A 471 23.89 -18.61 9.91
N ALA A 472 23.24 -18.07 10.96
CA ALA A 472 22.28 -16.98 10.89
C ALA A 472 22.99 -15.67 10.48
N GLU A 473 23.11 -15.43 9.18
CA GLU A 473 23.41 -14.11 8.65
C GLU A 473 22.11 -13.45 8.17
N ALA A 474 21.84 -12.29 8.73
CA ALA A 474 20.69 -11.46 8.42
C ALA A 474 20.67 -11.11 6.93
N PRO A 475 19.50 -11.17 6.25
CA PRO A 475 19.39 -10.76 4.85
C PRO A 475 19.74 -9.28 4.71
N GLU A 476 20.72 -8.99 3.86
CA GLU A 476 21.04 -7.62 3.46
C GLU A 476 19.79 -6.93 2.92
N THR A 477 19.49 -5.82 3.53
CA THR A 477 18.38 -4.93 3.28
C THR A 477 18.30 -4.52 1.81
N ALA A 478 17.33 -5.06 1.08
CA ALA A 478 16.86 -4.47 -0.16
C ALA A 478 16.22 -3.12 0.18
N SER A 479 16.92 -2.04 -0.08
CA SER A 479 16.43 -0.67 0.07
C SER A 479 15.31 -0.42 -0.95
N SER A 480 14.06 -0.46 -0.49
CA SER A 480 12.96 0.22 -1.17
C SER A 480 13.35 1.67 -1.42
N PRO A 481 12.83 2.36 -2.46
CA PRO A 481 13.06 3.79 -2.64
C PRO A 481 12.38 4.53 -1.50
N GLU A 482 13.11 4.67 -0.41
CA GLU A 482 12.70 5.51 0.71
C GLU A 482 12.63 6.95 0.21
N LEU A 483 11.50 7.61 0.44
CA LEU A 483 11.45 9.06 0.35
C LEU A 483 12.61 9.61 1.18
N PRO A 484 13.45 10.51 0.61
CA PRO A 484 14.56 11.09 1.35
C PRO A 484 14.02 11.76 2.61
N GLY A 485 14.21 11.12 3.77
CA GLY A 485 13.83 11.68 5.07
C GLY A 485 12.79 10.91 5.90
N PHE A 486 12.00 9.99 5.33
CA PHE A 486 10.96 9.27 6.05
C PHE A 486 11.18 7.76 5.97
N GLY A 487 11.82 7.18 6.93
CA GLY A 487 12.11 5.74 7.00
C GLY A 487 13.42 5.51 7.74
N ALA A 488 13.49 5.91 9.02
CA ALA A 488 14.64 5.60 9.84
C ALA A 488 14.59 4.13 10.20
N VAL A 489 15.36 3.29 9.48
CA VAL A 489 15.91 2.10 10.10
C VAL A 489 16.58 2.59 11.39
N ARG A 490 16.23 2.02 12.54
CA ARG A 490 16.80 2.35 13.85
C ARG A 490 18.32 2.44 13.68
N SER A 491 18.85 3.66 13.61
CA SER A 491 20.27 3.81 13.37
C SER A 491 20.97 3.22 14.59
N THR A 492 21.94 2.35 14.37
CA THR A 492 22.77 1.78 15.44
C THR A 492 23.63 2.85 16.12
N SER A 493 23.52 4.09 15.65
CA SER A 493 24.23 5.25 16.13
C SER A 493 23.84 5.62 17.58
N TRP A 494 24.77 6.28 18.28
CA TRP A 494 24.52 6.73 19.64
C TRP A 494 23.28 7.65 19.72
N LEU A 495 23.14 8.61 18.81
CA LEU A 495 21.99 9.51 18.76
C LEU A 495 20.70 8.77 18.36
N GLY A 496 20.78 7.79 17.47
CA GLY A 496 19.63 6.97 17.06
C GLY A 496 18.95 6.22 18.19
N ARG A 497 19.73 5.80 19.18
CA ARG A 497 19.24 5.07 20.38
C ARG A 497 18.61 5.97 21.44
N ARG A 498 18.59 7.29 21.28
CA ARG A 498 18.07 8.26 22.27
C ARG A 498 16.61 8.58 22.01
N GLY A 499 15.90 8.91 23.10
CA GLY A 499 14.50 9.23 23.08
C GLY A 499 14.18 10.45 22.19
N PRO A 500 13.08 10.41 21.44
CA PRO A 500 12.70 11.49 20.55
C PRO A 500 12.46 12.83 21.26
N LEU A 501 11.90 12.80 22.48
CA LEU A 501 11.60 14.03 23.22
C LEU A 501 12.85 14.83 23.56
N GLY A 502 13.94 14.16 23.98
CA GLY A 502 15.22 14.84 24.26
C GLY A 502 15.78 15.55 23.02
N LYS A 503 15.67 14.91 21.85
CA LYS A 503 16.08 15.49 20.56
C LYS A 503 15.22 16.69 20.17
N LEU A 504 13.89 16.61 20.37
CA LEU A 504 12.97 17.73 20.09
C LEU A 504 13.24 18.93 20.98
N ILE A 505 13.48 18.72 22.28
CA ILE A 505 13.83 19.80 23.22
C ILE A 505 15.14 20.47 22.78
N ALA A 506 16.16 19.67 22.44
CA ALA A 506 17.44 20.20 21.93
C ALA A 506 17.23 21.03 20.65
N LEU A 507 16.40 20.55 19.72
CA LEU A 507 16.05 21.29 18.50
C LEU A 507 15.38 22.63 18.81
N VAL A 508 14.40 22.64 19.71
CA VAL A 508 13.69 23.87 20.11
C VAL A 508 14.65 24.88 20.73
N LEU A 509 15.57 24.44 21.62
CA LEU A 509 16.55 25.32 22.23
C LEU A 509 17.50 25.95 21.20
N ILE A 510 18.01 25.17 20.25
CA ILE A 510 18.86 25.67 19.17
C ILE A 510 18.07 26.66 18.29
N THR A 511 16.83 26.32 17.94
CA THR A 511 15.99 27.18 17.11
C THR A 511 15.68 28.49 17.80
N LEU A 512 15.33 28.48 19.09
CA LEU A 512 15.09 29.69 19.87
C LEU A 512 16.32 30.61 19.91
N ALA A 513 17.51 30.05 20.10
CA ALA A 513 18.76 30.82 20.10
C ALA A 513 18.99 31.49 18.73
N LEU A 514 18.74 30.75 17.62
CA LEU A 514 18.86 31.29 16.25
C LEU A 514 17.79 32.32 15.90
N VAL A 515 16.58 32.21 16.47
CA VAL A 515 15.49 33.17 16.23
C VAL A 515 15.77 34.48 16.97
N ALA A 516 16.42 34.45 18.13
CA ALA A 516 16.68 35.62 18.96
C ALA A 516 17.62 36.64 18.31
N SER A 517 18.51 36.24 17.40
CA SER A 517 19.48 37.13 16.73
C SER A 517 19.61 36.83 15.24
N ILE A 518 19.80 37.88 14.43
CA ILE A 518 20.16 37.76 12.98
C ILE A 518 21.62 38.08 12.85
N ASP A 519 22.48 37.09 13.00
CA ASP A 519 23.93 37.24 12.86
C ASP A 519 24.57 36.01 12.17
N LEU A 520 25.69 36.25 11.54
CA LEU A 520 26.44 35.22 10.81
C LEU A 520 27.15 34.26 11.75
N VAL A 521 27.59 34.74 12.94
CA VAL A 521 28.44 33.99 13.88
C VAL A 521 27.65 32.90 14.54
N SER A 522 26.46 33.19 15.10
CA SER A 522 25.64 32.19 15.78
C SER A 522 25.20 31.09 14.80
N ALA A 523 24.81 31.47 13.60
CA ALA A 523 24.44 30.51 12.56
C ALA A 523 25.64 29.61 12.15
N ALA A 524 26.83 30.17 12.00
CA ALA A 524 28.04 29.41 11.68
C ALA A 524 28.41 28.44 12.78
N VAL A 525 28.32 28.85 14.05
CA VAL A 525 28.62 27.97 15.22
C VAL A 525 27.64 26.77 15.25
N VAL A 526 26.35 27.00 15.03
CA VAL A 526 25.36 25.92 14.97
C VAL A 526 25.64 24.96 13.83
N VAL A 527 25.95 25.48 12.63
CA VAL A 527 26.28 24.63 11.47
C VAL A 527 27.53 23.79 11.76
N MET A 528 28.60 24.39 12.26
CA MET A 528 29.81 23.65 12.63
C MET A 528 29.55 22.61 13.73
N GLY A 529 28.79 22.95 14.75
CA GLY A 529 28.37 22.01 15.81
C GLY A 529 27.58 20.83 15.28
N CYS A 530 26.65 21.06 14.36
CA CYS A 530 25.91 19.99 13.69
C CYS A 530 26.81 19.08 12.87
N PHE A 531 27.79 19.61 12.12
CA PHE A 531 28.76 18.80 11.40
C PHE A 531 29.67 17.99 12.37
N ALA A 532 30.06 18.56 13.48
CA ALA A 532 30.82 17.86 14.52
C ALA A 532 30.04 16.71 15.18
N LEU A 533 28.70 16.81 15.22
CA LEU A 533 27.81 15.78 15.77
C LEU A 533 27.48 14.64 14.79
N LEU A 534 27.82 14.75 13.50
CA LEU A 534 27.53 13.73 12.50
C LEU A 534 28.05 12.32 12.84
N PRO A 535 29.27 12.14 13.40
CA PRO A 535 29.73 10.82 13.81
C PRO A 535 28.83 10.17 14.87
N LEU A 536 28.32 10.96 15.82
CA LEU A 536 27.38 10.50 16.85
C LEU A 536 26.00 10.14 16.26
N ALA A 537 25.61 10.81 15.18
CA ALA A 537 24.40 10.50 14.42
C ALA A 537 24.57 9.29 13.48
N GLY A 538 25.81 8.88 13.21
CA GLY A 538 26.11 7.79 12.26
C GLY A 538 25.79 8.15 10.81
N ILE A 539 25.72 9.45 10.47
CA ILE A 539 25.37 9.95 9.15
C ILE A 539 26.64 10.31 8.38
N ARG A 540 26.80 9.76 7.18
CA ARG A 540 27.89 10.12 6.28
C ARG A 540 27.69 11.55 5.75
N PRO A 541 28.70 12.43 5.77
CA PRO A 541 28.54 13.83 5.32
C PRO A 541 27.99 13.95 3.91
N LEU A 542 28.44 13.08 3.00
CA LEU A 542 27.96 13.07 1.61
C LEU A 542 26.47 12.69 1.48
N ALA A 543 25.98 11.79 2.33
CA ALA A 543 24.57 11.42 2.38
C ALA A 543 23.71 12.59 2.90
N LEU A 544 24.22 13.31 3.89
CA LEU A 544 23.57 14.52 4.40
C LEU A 544 23.52 15.60 3.31
N MET A 545 24.64 15.88 2.62
CA MET A 545 24.68 16.86 1.52
C MET A 545 23.65 16.58 0.43
N ARG A 546 23.44 15.31 0.10
CA ARG A 546 22.39 14.91 -0.87
C ARG A 546 20.97 15.16 -0.36
N ARG A 547 20.76 15.17 0.95
CA ARG A 547 19.43 15.43 1.54
C ARG A 547 19.14 16.92 1.68
N ILE A 548 20.20 17.72 1.96
CA ILE A 548 20.03 19.15 2.24
C ILE A 548 20.24 20.06 1.04
N TRP A 549 20.66 19.55 -0.14
CA TRP A 549 20.90 20.37 -1.32
C TRP A 549 19.73 21.27 -1.74
N PRO A 550 18.42 20.84 -1.65
CA PRO A 550 17.32 21.73 -2.01
C PRO A 550 17.22 22.92 -1.06
N PHE A 551 17.50 22.69 0.23
CA PHE A 551 17.53 23.75 1.24
C PHE A 551 18.75 24.67 1.07
N ALA A 552 19.90 24.13 0.62
CA ALA A 552 21.06 24.94 0.29
C ALA A 552 20.77 25.86 -0.92
N VAL A 553 20.06 25.37 -1.93
CA VAL A 553 19.60 26.22 -3.04
C VAL A 553 18.62 27.29 -2.56
N GLY A 554 17.65 26.91 -1.68
CA GLY A 554 16.73 27.88 -1.07
C GLY A 554 17.45 28.96 -0.28
N ALA A 555 18.46 28.59 0.53
CA ALA A 555 19.30 29.53 1.27
C ALA A 555 20.08 30.47 0.31
N LEU A 556 20.62 29.95 -0.78
CA LEU A 556 21.32 30.75 -1.80
C LEU A 556 20.38 31.76 -2.48
N LEU A 557 19.15 31.32 -2.82
CA LEU A 557 18.12 32.20 -3.36
C LEU A 557 17.69 33.29 -2.36
N ALA A 558 17.60 32.95 -1.08
CA ALA A 558 17.35 33.93 -0.02
C ALA A 558 18.48 34.95 0.10
N VAL A 559 19.74 34.51 0.04
CA VAL A 559 20.91 35.42 -0.02
C VAL A 559 20.80 36.37 -1.20
N TRP A 560 20.52 35.82 -2.40
CA TRP A 560 20.39 36.60 -3.62
C TRP A 560 19.23 37.60 -3.54
N GLY A 561 18.05 37.15 -3.11
CA GLY A 561 16.86 38.01 -2.98
C GLY A 561 17.07 39.16 -1.98
N THR A 562 17.71 38.87 -0.83
CA THR A 562 18.00 39.88 0.19
C THR A 562 19.11 40.85 -0.28
N ALA A 563 20.12 40.37 -1.02
CA ALA A 563 21.17 41.22 -1.57
C ALA A 563 20.63 42.27 -2.56
N ILE A 564 19.56 41.92 -3.31
CA ILE A 564 18.90 42.78 -4.27
C ILE A 564 17.88 43.72 -3.63
N ALA A 565 17.09 43.22 -2.66
CA ALA A 565 15.95 43.92 -2.06
C ALA A 565 16.26 44.56 -0.69
N GLY A 566 17.45 44.35 -0.14
CA GLY A 566 17.85 44.86 1.19
C GLY A 566 18.18 46.36 1.16
N GLU A 567 18.02 46.99 2.35
CA GLU A 567 18.38 48.41 2.53
C GLU A 567 19.85 48.67 2.20
N GLU A 568 20.10 49.81 1.56
CA GLU A 568 21.43 50.25 1.25
C GLU A 568 22.23 50.58 2.50
N SER A 569 23.29 49.83 2.76
CA SER A 569 24.21 50.11 3.85
C SER A 569 25.64 49.74 3.52
N GLY A 570 26.56 50.62 3.86
CA GLY A 570 28.00 50.47 3.54
C GLY A 570 28.36 50.80 2.10
N ARG A 571 29.38 50.12 1.53
CA ARG A 571 29.85 50.35 0.18
C ARG A 571 28.93 49.76 -0.87
N VAL A 572 28.54 50.53 -1.88
CA VAL A 572 27.85 50.01 -3.06
C VAL A 572 28.83 49.16 -3.86
N LEU A 573 28.47 47.90 -4.12
CA LEU A 573 29.25 46.92 -4.89
C LEU A 573 28.86 46.96 -6.38
N VAL A 574 27.55 46.98 -6.65
CA VAL A 574 27.00 47.00 -8.01
C VAL A 574 25.75 47.86 -8.00
N ASP A 575 25.61 48.74 -8.97
CA ASP A 575 24.41 49.53 -9.20
C ASP A 575 23.78 49.09 -10.55
N PHE A 576 22.57 48.57 -10.49
CA PHE A 576 21.78 48.16 -11.66
C PHE A 576 20.79 49.23 -12.10
N GLY A 577 20.78 50.43 -11.49
CA GLY A 577 19.89 51.54 -11.84
C GLY A 577 18.49 51.42 -11.27
N PHE A 578 17.94 50.20 -11.07
CA PHE A 578 16.67 49.92 -10.42
C PHE A 578 16.83 49.32 -9.00
N THR A 579 18.03 48.89 -8.65
CA THR A 579 18.43 48.40 -7.32
C THR A 579 19.93 48.48 -7.15
N THR A 580 20.39 48.75 -5.93
CA THR A 580 21.79 48.82 -5.55
C THR A 580 22.15 47.65 -4.63
N VAL A 581 23.20 46.92 -4.97
CA VAL A 581 23.76 45.86 -4.12
C VAL A 581 24.89 46.47 -3.29
N SER A 582 24.68 46.52 -1.98
CA SER A 582 25.63 47.05 -1.01
C SER A 582 26.32 45.94 -0.20
N THR A 583 27.42 46.27 0.45
CA THR A 583 28.10 45.33 1.36
C THR A 583 27.19 44.88 2.52
N GLY A 584 26.35 45.77 3.03
CA GLY A 584 25.42 45.47 4.10
C GLY A 584 24.29 44.56 3.64
N SER A 585 23.69 44.83 2.46
CA SER A 585 22.62 43.96 1.94
C SER A 585 23.12 42.53 1.65
N VAL A 586 24.37 42.36 1.17
CA VAL A 586 25.01 41.05 0.96
C VAL A 586 25.27 40.35 2.31
N MET A 587 25.81 41.08 3.32
CA MET A 587 26.06 40.51 4.65
C MET A 587 24.76 40.09 5.34
N LEU A 588 23.70 40.90 5.24
CA LEU A 588 22.37 40.54 5.76
C LEU A 588 21.80 39.31 5.03
N GLY A 589 21.94 39.26 3.72
CA GLY A 589 21.56 38.11 2.93
C GLY A 589 22.29 36.84 3.34
N LEU A 590 23.62 36.91 3.52
CA LEU A 590 24.42 35.79 4.02
C LEU A 590 23.98 35.34 5.43
N ALA A 591 23.72 36.28 6.33
CA ALA A 591 23.27 35.97 7.69
C ALA A 591 21.90 35.25 7.66
N LEU A 592 20.93 35.75 6.88
CA LEU A 592 19.61 35.14 6.74
C LEU A 592 19.67 33.79 6.04
N GLY A 593 20.44 33.65 4.98
CA GLY A 593 20.60 32.38 4.27
C GLY A 593 21.27 31.32 5.13
N LEU A 594 22.36 31.67 5.83
CA LEU A 594 23.04 30.76 6.73
C LEU A 594 22.18 30.40 7.96
N ARG A 595 21.43 31.36 8.50
CA ARG A 595 20.47 31.12 9.59
C ARG A 595 19.38 30.13 9.18
N GLY A 596 18.76 30.31 8.00
CA GLY A 596 17.77 29.37 7.45
C GLY A 596 18.36 27.96 7.32
N PHE A 597 19.59 27.87 6.80
CA PHE A 597 20.33 26.61 6.73
C PHE A 597 20.64 26.00 8.09
N ALA A 598 21.05 26.83 9.06
CA ALA A 598 21.32 26.42 10.44
C ALA A 598 20.09 25.89 11.20
N MET A 599 18.88 26.38 10.86
CA MET A 599 17.62 25.87 11.42
C MET A 599 17.22 24.51 10.84
N VAL A 600 17.45 24.32 9.54
CA VAL A 600 17.06 23.08 8.84
C VAL A 600 18.00 21.93 9.16
N LEU A 601 19.30 22.18 9.31
CA LEU A 601 20.31 21.16 9.47
C LEU A 601 20.08 20.24 10.69
N PRO A 602 19.89 20.73 11.94
CA PRO A 602 19.59 19.89 13.07
C PRO A 602 18.25 19.16 12.92
N SER A 603 17.24 19.77 12.30
CA SER A 603 15.94 19.11 12.01
C SER A 603 16.12 17.89 11.12
N VAL A 604 16.92 17.99 10.05
CA VAL A 604 17.20 16.86 9.13
C VAL A 604 17.99 15.75 9.87
N ILE A 605 18.95 16.10 10.73
CA ILE A 605 19.72 15.12 11.51
C ILE A 605 18.79 14.36 12.46
N ILE A 606 17.93 15.07 13.20
CA ILE A 606 16.98 14.49 14.15
C ILE A 606 15.97 13.58 13.43
N LEU A 607 15.37 14.06 12.36
CA LEU A 607 14.40 13.29 11.57
C LEU A 607 15.05 12.02 10.98
N SER A 608 16.32 12.10 10.55
CA SER A 608 17.06 10.95 10.02
C SER A 608 17.46 9.92 11.08
N THR A 609 17.44 10.27 12.36
CA THR A 609 17.84 9.41 13.49
C THR A 609 16.69 9.05 14.41
N THR A 610 15.47 9.42 14.08
CA THR A 610 14.29 9.21 14.93
C THR A 610 13.23 8.44 14.16
N ASP A 611 12.75 7.34 14.75
CA ASP A 611 11.64 6.59 14.19
C ASP A 611 10.32 7.34 14.44
N PRO A 612 9.46 7.50 13.42
CA PRO A 612 8.17 8.17 13.58
C PRO A 612 7.27 7.55 14.64
N THR A 613 7.31 6.22 14.81
CA THR A 613 6.51 5.52 15.83
C THR A 613 7.01 5.87 17.24
N ASP A 614 8.33 5.83 17.46
CA ASP A 614 8.92 6.20 18.76
C ASP A 614 8.66 7.69 19.08
N LEU A 615 8.62 8.56 18.05
CA LEU A 615 8.25 9.97 18.21
C LEU A 615 6.79 10.11 18.63
N ALA A 616 5.88 9.41 17.96
CA ALA A 616 4.46 9.40 18.29
C ALA A 616 4.21 8.92 19.72
N ASP A 617 4.85 7.83 20.13
CA ASP A 617 4.77 7.30 21.50
C ASP A 617 5.23 8.32 22.53
N SER A 618 6.35 9.02 22.25
CA SER A 618 6.88 10.05 23.16
C SER A 618 5.94 11.25 23.27
N LEU A 619 5.35 11.70 22.16
CA LEU A 619 4.38 12.80 22.13
C LEU A 619 3.12 12.46 22.93
N ALA A 620 2.59 11.24 22.74
CA ALA A 620 1.37 10.82 23.42
C ALA A 620 1.59 10.53 24.92
N GLN A 621 2.68 9.83 25.27
CA GLN A 621 2.89 9.37 26.65
C GLN A 621 3.59 10.42 27.54
N GLN A 622 4.59 11.16 27.02
CA GLN A 622 5.38 12.10 27.80
C GLN A 622 4.79 13.52 27.76
N LEU A 623 4.39 14.01 26.58
CA LEU A 623 3.73 15.33 26.45
C LEU A 623 2.21 15.24 26.64
N LYS A 624 1.66 14.03 26.84
CA LYS A 624 0.22 13.80 27.04
C LYS A 624 -0.67 14.40 25.95
N LEU A 625 -0.15 14.45 24.72
CA LEU A 625 -0.97 14.85 23.58
C LEU A 625 -2.05 13.80 23.31
N PRO A 626 -3.25 14.20 22.90
CA PRO A 626 -4.32 13.23 22.61
C PRO A 626 -3.88 12.21 21.56
N ALA A 627 -3.93 10.92 21.92
CA ALA A 627 -3.46 9.81 21.09
C ALA A 627 -4.11 9.80 19.69
N ARG A 628 -5.36 10.29 19.60
CA ARG A 628 -6.10 10.39 18.34
C ARG A 628 -5.37 11.21 17.29
N PHE A 629 -4.87 12.40 17.66
CA PHE A 629 -4.14 13.26 16.72
C PHE A 629 -2.75 12.72 16.40
N VAL A 630 -2.05 12.18 17.40
CA VAL A 630 -0.70 11.66 17.23
C VAL A 630 -0.70 10.43 16.32
N LEU A 631 -1.60 9.48 16.54
CA LEU A 631 -1.73 8.28 15.72
C LEU A 631 -2.29 8.57 14.33
N GLY A 632 -3.20 9.55 14.21
CA GLY A 632 -3.66 10.05 12.92
C GLY A 632 -2.51 10.65 12.09
N ALA A 633 -1.62 11.43 12.72
CA ALA A 633 -0.43 11.96 12.06
C ALA A 633 0.54 10.84 11.65
N LEU A 634 0.72 9.80 12.47
CA LEU A 634 1.53 8.63 12.15
C LEU A 634 0.95 7.86 10.95
N ALA A 635 -0.36 7.64 10.92
CA ALA A 635 -1.06 7.04 9.79
C ALA A 635 -0.90 7.87 8.51
N ALA A 636 -0.97 9.20 8.61
CA ALA A 636 -0.74 10.10 7.48
C ALA A 636 0.70 10.03 6.95
N MET A 637 1.71 9.92 7.81
CA MET A 637 3.11 9.72 7.38
C MET A 637 3.29 8.40 6.63
N ARG A 638 2.65 7.33 7.10
CA ARG A 638 2.65 6.05 6.38
C ARG A 638 1.98 6.16 5.02
N LEU A 639 0.83 6.84 4.94
CA LEU A 639 0.13 7.08 3.69
C LEU A 639 1.03 7.76 2.66
N MET A 640 1.86 8.73 3.06
CA MET A 640 2.83 9.37 2.15
C MET A 640 3.81 8.36 1.53
N GLY A 641 4.28 7.37 2.30
CA GLY A 641 5.14 6.30 1.79
C GLY A 641 4.44 5.45 0.72
N MET A 642 3.17 5.09 0.97
CA MET A 642 2.34 4.35 0.00
C MET A 642 2.07 5.17 -1.27
N LEU A 643 1.79 6.47 -1.14
CA LEU A 643 1.56 7.38 -2.28
C LEU A 643 2.79 7.52 -3.17
N ALA A 644 3.99 7.49 -2.60
CA ALA A 644 5.23 7.51 -3.38
C ALA A 644 5.38 6.26 -4.27
N GLN A 645 4.99 5.10 -3.78
CA GLN A 645 4.95 3.86 -4.56
C GLN A 645 3.86 3.92 -5.63
N GLN A 646 2.65 4.37 -5.28
CA GLN A 646 1.54 4.55 -6.21
C GLN A 646 1.87 5.54 -7.33
N TRP A 647 2.66 6.59 -7.06
CA TRP A 647 3.14 7.52 -8.08
C TRP A 647 3.91 6.80 -9.21
N THR A 648 4.79 5.86 -8.85
CA THR A 648 5.56 5.09 -9.84
C THR A 648 4.67 4.15 -10.64
N THR A 649 3.72 3.48 -9.97
CA THR A 649 2.77 2.56 -10.61
C THR A 649 1.83 3.30 -11.58
N LEU A 650 1.29 4.46 -11.16
CA LEU A 650 0.51 5.34 -12.04
C LEU A 650 1.34 5.80 -13.25
N GLY A 651 2.62 6.09 -13.05
CA GLY A 651 3.54 6.42 -14.13
C GLY A 651 3.71 5.27 -15.14
N HIS A 652 3.78 4.03 -14.65
CA HIS A 652 3.82 2.83 -15.50
C HIS A 652 2.50 2.62 -16.24
N ALA A 653 1.36 2.72 -15.55
CA ALA A 653 0.04 2.58 -16.15
C ALA A 653 -0.21 3.60 -17.27
N ARG A 654 0.19 4.85 -17.07
CA ARG A 654 0.09 5.90 -18.10
C ARG A 654 0.96 5.61 -19.31
N ARG A 655 2.19 5.10 -19.10
CA ARG A 655 3.06 4.69 -20.20
C ARG A 655 2.49 3.50 -20.97
N ALA A 656 1.93 2.53 -20.28
CA ALA A 656 1.24 1.38 -20.89
C ALA A 656 0.07 1.82 -21.78
N ARG A 657 -0.58 2.95 -21.48
CA ARG A 657 -1.64 3.56 -22.31
C ARG A 657 -1.15 4.64 -23.28
N GLY A 658 0.17 4.72 -23.53
CA GLY A 658 0.78 5.67 -24.46
C GLY A 658 0.75 7.13 -24.04
N LEU A 659 0.29 7.42 -22.83
CA LEU A 659 0.28 8.76 -22.26
C LEU A 659 1.65 9.09 -21.64
N GLY A 660 2.73 8.88 -22.41
CA GLY A 660 4.10 9.19 -22.02
C GLY A 660 4.36 10.70 -21.95
N LYS A 661 5.58 11.07 -21.50
CA LYS A 661 6.03 12.46 -21.46
C LYS A 661 6.04 13.02 -22.89
N GLY A 662 5.03 13.81 -23.25
CA GLY A 662 4.99 14.53 -24.53
C GLY A 662 6.22 15.44 -24.70
N ARG A 663 6.58 15.75 -25.95
CA ARG A 663 7.78 16.54 -26.29
C ARG A 663 7.71 18.03 -25.93
N GLY A 664 6.54 18.57 -25.51
CA GLY A 664 6.35 19.97 -25.14
C GLY A 664 6.21 20.21 -23.63
N PHE A 665 6.60 21.41 -23.14
CA PHE A 665 6.44 21.80 -21.74
C PHE A 665 4.99 21.74 -21.29
N GLY A 666 4.03 22.24 -22.09
CA GLY A 666 2.60 22.22 -21.77
C GLY A 666 2.04 20.80 -21.64
N SER A 667 2.43 19.85 -22.53
CA SER A 667 1.98 18.46 -22.46
C SER A 667 2.56 17.72 -21.24
N ARG A 668 3.79 18.04 -20.85
CA ARG A 668 4.40 17.50 -19.62
C ARG A 668 3.69 18.00 -18.37
N LEU A 669 3.37 19.29 -18.34
CA LEU A 669 2.66 19.91 -17.21
C LEU A 669 1.24 19.31 -17.08
N ALA A 670 0.47 19.25 -18.16
CA ALA A 670 -0.86 18.65 -18.18
C ALA A 670 -0.84 17.16 -17.75
N SER A 671 0.16 16.39 -18.23
CA SER A 671 0.35 15.00 -17.84
C SER A 671 0.64 14.89 -16.33
N THR A 672 1.52 15.74 -15.79
CA THR A 672 1.87 15.71 -14.36
C THR A 672 0.68 16.11 -13.49
N LEU A 673 -0.07 17.16 -13.87
CA LEU A 673 -1.29 17.57 -13.14
C LEU A 673 -2.34 16.47 -13.10
N SER A 674 -2.60 15.81 -14.23
CA SER A 674 -3.52 14.68 -14.28
C SER A 674 -3.04 13.49 -13.43
N GLN A 675 -1.72 13.25 -13.34
CA GLN A 675 -1.17 12.21 -12.46
C GLN A 675 -1.33 12.58 -10.98
N ILE A 676 -1.14 13.85 -10.62
CA ILE A 676 -1.36 14.37 -9.26
C ILE A 676 -2.84 14.20 -8.88
N PHE A 677 -3.77 14.51 -9.78
CA PHE A 677 -5.20 14.34 -9.53
C PHE A 677 -5.57 12.86 -9.27
N GLY A 678 -5.10 11.95 -10.12
CA GLY A 678 -5.31 10.50 -9.91
C GLY A 678 -4.73 10.02 -8.57
N LEU A 679 -3.53 10.49 -8.21
CA LEU A 679 -2.91 10.18 -6.92
C LEU A 679 -3.73 10.72 -5.74
N LEU A 680 -4.30 11.93 -5.86
CA LEU A 680 -5.14 12.54 -4.82
C LEU A 680 -6.41 11.70 -4.56
N VAL A 681 -7.08 11.26 -5.63
CA VAL A 681 -8.25 10.36 -5.52
C VAL A 681 -7.89 9.07 -4.80
N GLN A 682 -6.77 8.45 -5.17
CA GLN A 682 -6.28 7.24 -4.49
C GLN A 682 -5.88 7.50 -3.04
N ALA A 683 -5.27 8.66 -2.76
CA ALA A 683 -4.92 9.06 -1.38
C ALA A 683 -6.14 9.12 -0.46
N ILE A 684 -7.21 9.77 -0.91
CA ILE A 684 -8.47 9.87 -0.15
C ILE A 684 -9.03 8.48 0.12
N ARG A 685 -9.08 7.62 -0.89
CA ARG A 685 -9.60 6.24 -0.74
C ARG A 685 -8.77 5.39 0.22
N THR A 686 -7.44 5.42 0.07
CA THR A 686 -6.55 4.68 0.96
C THR A 686 -6.66 5.20 2.39
N ALA A 687 -6.80 6.52 2.58
CA ALA A 687 -7.03 7.13 3.88
C ALA A 687 -8.36 6.66 4.50
N THR A 688 -9.45 6.61 3.71
CA THR A 688 -10.75 6.12 4.16
C THR A 688 -10.69 4.64 4.57
N ARG A 689 -10.06 3.78 3.75
CA ARG A 689 -9.88 2.35 4.08
C ARG A 689 -9.04 2.17 5.35
N LEU A 690 -7.97 2.95 5.49
CA LEU A 690 -7.12 2.93 6.68
C LEU A 690 -7.89 3.38 7.93
N ALA A 691 -8.73 4.41 7.83
CA ALA A 691 -9.58 4.87 8.92
C ALA A 691 -10.54 3.75 9.37
N VAL A 692 -11.23 3.10 8.42
CA VAL A 692 -12.10 1.95 8.71
C VAL A 692 -11.33 0.82 9.40
N THR A 693 -10.09 0.52 8.94
CA THR A 693 -9.24 -0.47 9.61
C THR A 693 -8.89 -0.07 11.05
N MET A 694 -8.54 1.19 11.28
CA MET A 694 -8.23 1.69 12.61
C MET A 694 -9.46 1.60 13.53
N GLU A 695 -10.63 2.01 13.06
CA GLU A 695 -11.89 1.93 13.78
C GLU A 695 -12.29 0.50 14.10
N SER A 696 -12.19 -0.43 13.14
CA SER A 696 -12.47 -1.86 13.36
C SER A 696 -11.52 -2.50 14.39
N ARG A 697 -10.32 -1.90 14.59
CA ARG A 697 -9.36 -2.27 15.63
C ARG A 697 -9.53 -1.45 16.92
N GLY A 698 -10.72 -0.90 17.17
CA GLY A 698 -11.10 -0.20 18.39
C GLY A 698 -10.55 1.21 18.56
N PHE A 699 -10.03 1.85 17.50
CA PHE A 699 -9.54 3.22 17.57
C PHE A 699 -10.67 4.24 17.53
N ASP A 700 -11.00 4.83 18.68
CA ASP A 700 -12.12 5.78 18.83
C ASP A 700 -11.83 7.01 19.67
N GLY A 701 -10.62 7.09 20.23
CA GLY A 701 -10.26 8.14 21.19
C GLY A 701 -10.62 7.82 22.64
N GLY A 702 -11.06 6.58 22.94
CA GLY A 702 -11.23 6.08 24.29
C GLY A 702 -9.89 5.85 25.05
N PRO A 703 -9.95 5.33 26.28
CA PRO A 703 -8.74 5.02 27.03
C PRO A 703 -7.90 3.99 26.31
N ARG A 704 -6.59 4.23 26.23
CA ARG A 704 -5.60 3.40 25.55
C ARG A 704 -4.51 2.97 26.52
N SER A 705 -4.08 1.73 26.42
CA SER A 705 -2.86 1.23 27.05
C SER A 705 -1.67 1.36 26.07
N TRP A 706 -0.47 1.16 26.53
CA TRP A 706 0.76 1.25 25.73
C TRP A 706 1.62 0.02 25.95
N ALA A 707 1.88 -0.74 24.94
CA ALA A 707 2.74 -1.93 24.99
C ALA A 707 4.20 -1.53 25.33
N ARG A 708 4.68 -0.44 24.72
CA ARG A 708 6.00 0.11 24.95
C ARG A 708 5.92 1.38 25.77
N PRO A 709 6.67 1.50 26.91
CA PRO A 709 6.78 2.77 27.61
C PRO A 709 7.75 3.69 26.90
N ALA A 710 7.33 4.89 26.60
CA ALA A 710 8.24 5.96 26.25
C ALA A 710 8.85 6.53 27.55
N GLN A 711 10.10 6.17 27.86
CA GLN A 711 10.79 6.65 29.08
C GLN A 711 11.82 7.70 28.70
N PHE A 712 11.84 8.79 29.47
CA PHE A 712 12.90 9.79 29.39
C PHE A 712 14.08 9.33 30.24
N THR A 713 15.22 9.08 29.63
CA THR A 713 16.40 8.53 30.26
C THR A 713 17.43 9.64 30.63
N ALA A 714 18.37 9.35 31.55
CA ALA A 714 19.49 10.25 31.83
C ALA A 714 20.33 10.56 30.57
N ALA A 715 20.37 9.62 29.62
CA ALA A 715 21.06 9.82 28.36
C ALA A 715 20.30 10.76 27.38
N ASP A 716 18.99 10.87 27.51
CA ASP A 716 18.20 11.86 26.77
C ASP A 716 18.43 13.27 27.33
N LEU A 717 18.65 13.37 28.66
CA LEU A 717 19.08 14.62 29.29
C LEU A 717 20.43 15.10 28.75
N LEU A 718 21.37 14.20 28.44
CA LEU A 718 22.63 14.58 27.79
C LEU A 718 22.42 15.19 26.40
N VAL A 719 21.44 14.70 25.63
CA VAL A 719 21.09 15.30 24.34
C VAL A 719 20.53 16.72 24.54
N VAL A 720 19.65 16.91 25.52
CA VAL A 720 19.11 18.23 25.85
C VAL A 720 20.23 19.19 26.29
N LEU A 721 21.11 18.74 27.19
CA LEU A 721 22.24 19.55 27.65
C LEU A 721 23.22 19.88 26.51
N GLY A 722 23.46 18.93 25.58
CA GLY A 722 24.24 19.16 24.36
C GLY A 722 23.64 20.22 23.46
N GLY A 723 22.31 20.16 23.24
CA GLY A 723 21.56 21.19 22.50
C GLY A 723 21.61 22.55 23.18
N ALA A 724 21.41 22.60 24.50
CA ALA A 724 21.51 23.83 25.28
C ALA A 724 22.94 24.41 25.26
N ALA A 725 23.96 23.57 25.37
CA ALA A 725 25.38 24.01 25.31
C ALA A 725 25.72 24.58 23.92
N LEU A 726 25.22 23.95 22.85
CA LEU A 726 25.41 24.47 21.49
C LEU A 726 24.68 25.80 21.28
N ALA A 727 23.47 25.93 21.77
CA ALA A 727 22.68 27.19 21.74
C ALA A 727 23.43 28.30 22.52
N ALA A 728 23.87 28.00 23.73
CA ALA A 728 24.61 28.93 24.56
C ALA A 728 25.97 29.34 23.94
N ALA A 729 26.70 28.39 23.36
CA ALA A 729 27.97 28.65 22.67
C ALA A 729 27.76 29.56 21.45
N ALA A 730 26.69 29.32 20.66
CA ALA A 730 26.32 30.15 19.52
C ALA A 730 26.04 31.60 19.96
N THR A 731 25.22 31.77 20.99
CA THR A 731 24.86 33.10 21.54
C THR A 731 26.08 33.80 22.12
N ALA A 732 26.91 33.09 22.94
CA ALA A 732 28.10 33.64 23.52
C ALA A 732 29.17 34.06 22.48
N ALA A 733 29.33 33.27 21.41
CA ALA A 733 30.24 33.61 20.30
C ALA A 733 29.75 34.86 19.56
N ALA A 734 28.45 35.00 19.32
CA ALA A 734 27.88 36.18 18.66
C ALA A 734 28.05 37.45 19.55
N MET A 735 27.84 37.33 20.88
CA MET A 735 28.08 38.41 21.83
C MET A 735 29.54 38.82 21.86
N ALA A 736 30.46 37.83 21.92
CA ALA A 736 31.92 38.09 21.92
C ALA A 736 32.41 38.75 20.62
N ALA A 737 31.81 38.41 19.50
CA ALA A 737 32.08 39.02 18.20
C ALA A 737 31.40 40.41 18.03
N GLY A 738 30.56 40.83 18.98
CA GLY A 738 29.82 42.10 18.89
C GLY A 738 28.75 42.12 17.76
N THR A 739 28.37 40.96 17.25
CA THR A 739 27.39 40.82 16.15
C THR A 739 25.98 40.51 16.67
N TRP A 740 25.86 40.23 17.95
CA TRP A 740 24.58 39.86 18.54
C TRP A 740 23.65 41.06 18.66
N SER A 741 22.51 41.00 18.03
CA SER A 741 21.45 42.01 18.10
C SER A 741 20.08 41.35 18.30
N LEU A 742 19.35 41.79 19.31
CA LEU A 742 18.02 41.27 19.58
C LEU A 742 17.06 41.76 18.50
N VAL A 743 16.29 40.85 17.91
CA VAL A 743 15.40 41.11 16.78
C VAL A 743 13.98 41.58 17.25
N TRP A 744 13.81 41.90 18.53
CA TRP A 744 12.52 42.35 19.12
C TRP A 744 12.49 43.85 19.38
#